data_7ee7a8537ed3da600e9dec17e5c3c3bd
#
_entry.id   7ee7a8537ed3da600e9dec17e5c3c3bd
#
_cell.length_a   1.000
_cell.length_b   1.000
_cell.length_c   1.000
_cell.angle_alpha   90.00
_cell.angle_beta   90.00
_cell.angle_gamma   90.00
#
_symmetry.space_group_name_H-M   'P 1'
#
loop_
_entity.id
_entity.type
_entity.pdbx_description
1 polymer ?
#
loop_
_entity_poly.entity_id
_entity_poly.type
_entity_poly.pdbx_seq_one_letter_code
_entity_poly.pdbx_strand_id
1 'polypeptide(L)'
;MSELFEKSIRTLELPRVLELLSQQAICPEAKERTLRLRPETEREEVERLLDQTDAARTMIGLYGAPSFSGVKTVAEALSRADRGGSLNTGELITIGGLLTAARRAREYFNDKAEEHTAIDHLFLSLKGNRFLEEKIRRCIPEEGVIADAASSELADIRRHMRQAQAKSREILQRIISSPTYAKILQETIITQRDGRFVVPVKAEHKGDLPGLVHDVSSTGATVFVEPMGVVQANNQFIELQAKEQKEIDRILAELSADAAAHKRDIQWDYDTLVHLDLIFARGQLSYKMDACRPEIRRGGATKLRRARHPLLDPGKAVPIDIELGDTFDTLVITGPNTGGKTVSLKTLGLLTLMTQCGLHIPVADRSSISVYEHVLADIGDEQSIEQSLSTFSAHMVNIVAILDQADRDSLILFDELGAGTDPVEGAALAIAIIQHVRALGAKVAATTHYAELKTFAMTTPGVENASCEFDVETLSPTYRLLIGIPGKSNAFAISKRLGLPDRVIEDAKVQMSGESVRFEDVLTQLEAKRQALEKREVEAERLFRQREEDARKAREFKEQMERARDNARSRGEAEAKRILKQARDTTDQVFAELAEMRKAQAKAERAMNANEARAELRRKLNEAEELAAGRRYEKAPIPKPSRPIQAGDLVEIPGVRTAAEVVSVGKDGTLQLKAGVLKMKAKADEVRLIEADERAAGVKKAAPKTMAAPRRELRAAAQRELDIRGMETLEAESVVETFLSAAVMGRMETVTIIHGKGTGALRKAVHDILRRNKSVKTFRLGMYGEGENGVTIVTMK
;
A
#
# COMPACT_ATOMS: atom_id res chain seq x y z
N MET A 1 7.99 -14.84 32.06
CA MET A 1 6.56 -15.00 31.73
C MET A 1 6.04 -16.27 32.36
N SER A 2 4.82 -16.29 32.91
CA SER A 2 4.22 -17.48 33.49
C SER A 2 3.80 -18.49 32.42
N GLU A 3 3.72 -19.79 32.80
CA GLU A 3 3.23 -20.84 31.89
C GLU A 3 1.81 -20.54 31.37
N LEU A 4 0.98 -19.92 32.22
CA LEU A 4 -0.38 -19.50 31.88
C LEU A 4 -0.38 -18.40 30.81
N PHE A 5 0.55 -17.46 30.87
CA PHE A 5 0.66 -16.40 29.85
C PHE A 5 1.10 -16.97 28.50
N GLU A 6 2.03 -17.91 28.49
CA GLU A 6 2.43 -18.63 27.26
C GLU A 6 1.25 -19.46 26.68
N LYS A 7 0.41 -20.05 27.54
CA LYS A 7 -0.83 -20.71 27.10
C LYS A 7 -1.77 -19.68 26.46
N SER A 8 -1.98 -18.52 27.07
CA SER A 8 -2.83 -17.44 26.55
C SER A 8 -2.33 -16.91 25.20
N ILE A 9 -1.01 -16.74 25.02
CA ILE A 9 -0.39 -16.34 23.74
C ILE A 9 -0.76 -17.32 22.62
N ARG A 10 -0.73 -18.63 22.89
CA ARG A 10 -1.09 -19.68 21.91
C ARG A 10 -2.60 -19.69 21.63
N THR A 11 -3.42 -19.60 22.67
CA THR A 11 -4.89 -19.56 22.57
C THR A 11 -5.37 -18.37 21.76
N LEU A 12 -4.71 -17.21 21.90
CA LEU A 12 -4.98 -15.98 21.16
C LEU A 12 -4.32 -15.97 19.76
N GLU A 13 -3.64 -17.04 19.37
CA GLU A 13 -3.08 -17.27 18.03
C GLU A 13 -1.98 -16.26 17.62
N LEU A 14 -1.29 -15.62 18.58
CA LEU A 14 -0.15 -14.74 18.27
C LEU A 14 0.93 -15.44 17.43
N PRO A 15 1.31 -16.73 17.67
CA PRO A 15 2.31 -17.43 16.87
C PRO A 15 1.98 -17.41 15.36
N ARG A 16 0.70 -17.51 14.98
CA ARG A 16 0.28 -17.46 13.56
C ARG A 16 0.50 -16.07 12.95
N VAL A 17 0.34 -15.00 13.72
CA VAL A 17 0.68 -13.65 13.27
C VAL A 17 2.18 -13.49 13.12
N LEU A 18 2.98 -14.05 14.04
CA LEU A 18 4.44 -14.04 13.95
C LEU A 18 4.96 -14.86 12.75
N GLU A 19 4.27 -15.93 12.35
CA GLU A 19 4.55 -16.63 11.09
C GLU A 19 4.30 -15.72 9.86
N LEU A 20 3.21 -14.97 9.85
CA LEU A 20 2.94 -13.98 8.79
C LEU A 20 4.00 -12.87 8.76
N LEU A 21 4.49 -12.45 9.93
CA LEU A 21 5.59 -11.49 10.06
C LEU A 21 6.90 -12.08 9.52
N SER A 22 7.23 -13.32 9.87
CA SER A 22 8.43 -14.03 9.40
C SER A 22 8.49 -14.12 7.87
N GLN A 23 7.34 -14.23 7.21
CA GLN A 23 7.27 -14.23 5.74
C GLN A 23 7.64 -12.88 5.12
N GLN A 24 7.58 -11.78 5.87
CA GLN A 24 7.98 -10.45 5.40
C GLN A 24 9.47 -10.19 5.58
N ALA A 25 10.15 -10.86 6.51
CA ALA A 25 11.59 -10.76 6.71
C ALA A 25 12.37 -11.48 5.60
N ILE A 26 13.52 -10.94 5.23
CA ILE A 26 14.39 -11.48 4.16
C ILE A 26 15.51 -12.31 4.76
N CYS A 27 16.21 -11.82 5.80
CA CYS A 27 17.32 -12.48 6.44
C CYS A 27 16.88 -13.73 7.23
N PRO A 28 17.59 -14.85 7.15
CA PRO A 28 17.26 -16.04 7.94
C PRO A 28 17.16 -15.77 9.45
N GLU A 29 18.12 -15.05 10.00
CA GLU A 29 18.12 -14.67 11.42
C GLU A 29 16.96 -13.74 11.78
N ALA A 30 16.61 -12.78 10.92
CA ALA A 30 15.45 -11.93 11.16
C ALA A 30 14.15 -12.75 11.18
N LYS A 31 14.00 -13.75 10.29
CA LYS A 31 12.87 -14.68 10.31
C LYS A 31 12.77 -15.44 11.65
N GLU A 32 13.88 -15.92 12.15
CA GLU A 32 13.90 -16.61 13.46
C GLU A 32 13.56 -15.66 14.61
N ARG A 33 14.11 -14.43 14.59
CA ARG A 33 13.82 -13.42 15.61
C ARG A 33 12.35 -13.00 15.59
N THR A 34 11.71 -12.92 14.42
CA THR A 34 10.27 -12.64 14.33
C THR A 34 9.44 -13.71 15.03
N LEU A 35 9.78 -15.00 14.87
CA LEU A 35 9.07 -16.10 15.53
C LEU A 35 9.27 -16.14 17.05
N ARG A 36 10.35 -15.55 17.55
CA ARG A 36 10.69 -15.47 18.97
C ARG A 36 10.23 -14.19 19.65
N LEU A 37 9.56 -13.28 18.93
CA LEU A 37 9.03 -12.06 19.53
C LEU A 37 8.10 -12.38 20.68
N ARG A 38 8.17 -11.57 21.72
CA ARG A 38 7.31 -11.63 22.89
C ARG A 38 6.69 -10.27 23.16
N PRO A 39 5.48 -10.23 23.71
CA PRO A 39 4.86 -9.00 24.13
C PRO A 39 5.67 -8.31 25.23
N GLU A 40 5.95 -7.03 25.04
CA GLU A 40 6.60 -6.17 26.04
C GLU A 40 5.54 -5.62 27.01
N THR A 41 5.92 -5.49 28.27
CA THR A 41 5.02 -5.00 29.33
C THR A 41 5.34 -3.56 29.72
N GLU A 42 6.53 -3.08 29.38
CA GLU A 42 6.94 -1.69 29.63
C GLU A 42 6.39 -0.78 28.52
N ARG A 43 5.57 0.17 28.91
CA ARG A 43 4.92 1.10 27.96
C ARG A 43 5.91 1.83 27.05
N GLU A 44 6.98 2.35 27.61
CA GLU A 44 7.98 3.14 26.88
C GLU A 44 8.66 2.28 25.79
N GLU A 45 8.87 1.01 26.10
CA GLU A 45 9.44 0.07 25.14
C GLU A 45 8.44 -0.28 24.03
N VAL A 46 7.16 -0.47 24.36
CA VAL A 46 6.10 -0.67 23.37
C VAL A 46 5.97 0.56 22.43
N GLU A 47 5.96 1.77 22.99
CA GLU A 47 5.92 3.01 22.22
C GLU A 47 7.14 3.11 21.29
N ARG A 48 8.36 2.80 21.78
CA ARG A 48 9.59 2.77 20.99
C ARG A 48 9.51 1.78 19.82
N LEU A 49 8.99 0.58 20.07
CA LEU A 49 8.82 -0.44 19.02
C LEU A 49 7.80 -0.02 17.98
N LEU A 50 6.70 0.62 18.39
CA LEU A 50 5.70 1.16 17.47
C LEU A 50 6.25 2.33 16.65
N ASP A 51 7.07 3.21 17.26
CA ASP A 51 7.74 4.30 16.55
C ASP A 51 8.68 3.76 15.45
N GLN A 52 9.41 2.70 15.73
CA GLN A 52 10.24 2.03 14.73
C GLN A 52 9.41 1.45 13.58
N THR A 53 8.29 0.82 13.90
CA THR A 53 7.37 0.25 12.89
C THR A 53 6.73 1.32 12.03
N ASP A 54 6.35 2.44 12.64
CA ASP A 54 5.75 3.60 11.94
C ASP A 54 6.77 4.27 11.02
N ALA A 55 8.02 4.45 11.50
CA ALA A 55 9.13 4.93 10.70
C ALA A 55 9.36 4.05 9.46
N ALA A 56 9.45 2.73 9.65
CA ALA A 56 9.62 1.80 8.53
C ALA A 56 8.43 1.85 7.56
N ARG A 57 7.20 1.88 8.07
CA ARG A 57 6.00 2.00 7.25
C ARG A 57 6.02 3.28 6.40
N THR A 58 6.36 4.40 7.00
CA THR A 58 6.48 5.70 6.30
C THR A 58 7.55 5.64 5.21
N MET A 59 8.74 5.10 5.54
CA MET A 59 9.83 4.95 4.57
C MET A 59 9.46 4.01 3.43
N ILE A 60 8.76 2.91 3.69
CA ILE A 60 8.25 1.99 2.65
C ILE A 60 7.27 2.72 1.73
N GLY A 61 6.35 3.51 2.29
CA GLY A 61 5.34 4.24 1.52
C GLY A 61 5.94 5.31 0.60
N LEU A 62 6.99 6.00 1.07
CA LEU A 62 7.62 7.09 0.31
C LEU A 62 8.66 6.55 -0.70
N TYR A 63 9.39 5.49 -0.34
CA TYR A 63 10.62 5.12 -1.01
C TYR A 63 10.71 3.65 -1.42
N GLY A 64 9.75 2.82 -1.02
CA GLY A 64 9.84 1.37 -1.15
C GLY A 64 10.71 0.74 -0.05
N ALA A 65 10.67 -0.57 0.09
CA ALA A 65 11.48 -1.28 1.10
C ALA A 65 12.95 -1.39 0.65
N PRO A 66 13.93 -1.23 1.57
CA PRO A 66 15.33 -1.52 1.29
C PRO A 66 15.53 -3.03 1.07
N SER A 67 16.61 -3.40 0.39
CA SER A 67 16.94 -4.79 0.14
C SER A 67 17.94 -5.30 1.17
N PHE A 68 17.56 -6.32 1.94
CA PHE A 68 18.44 -7.06 2.86
C PHE A 68 18.95 -8.39 2.27
N SER A 69 18.88 -8.53 0.95
CA SER A 69 19.38 -9.69 0.22
C SER A 69 20.90 -9.85 0.43
N GLY A 70 21.34 -11.07 0.72
CA GLY A 70 22.76 -11.38 0.95
C GLY A 70 23.22 -11.31 2.41
N VAL A 71 22.35 -10.87 3.34
CA VAL A 71 22.64 -10.88 4.77
C VAL A 71 22.48 -12.31 5.32
N LYS A 72 23.59 -12.95 5.64
CA LYS A 72 23.68 -14.28 6.25
C LYS A 72 24.65 -14.25 7.42
N THR A 73 24.56 -15.23 8.33
CA THR A 73 25.44 -15.32 9.48
C THR A 73 26.91 -15.45 9.06
N VAL A 74 27.75 -14.66 9.69
CA VAL A 74 29.21 -14.61 9.43
C VAL A 74 30.04 -14.84 10.70
N ALA A 75 29.40 -15.01 11.85
CA ALA A 75 30.04 -15.04 13.16
C ALA A 75 31.10 -16.14 13.30
N GLU A 76 30.79 -17.35 12.87
CA GLU A 76 31.71 -18.50 12.94
C GLU A 76 32.89 -18.31 12.00
N ALA A 77 32.65 -17.91 10.77
CA ALA A 77 33.67 -17.61 9.77
C ALA A 77 34.63 -16.51 10.28
N LEU A 78 34.10 -15.40 10.76
CA LEU A 78 34.91 -14.30 11.32
C LEU A 78 35.71 -14.75 12.57
N SER A 79 35.11 -15.59 13.42
CA SER A 79 35.80 -16.12 14.60
C SER A 79 36.92 -17.07 14.24
N ARG A 80 36.82 -17.83 13.15
CA ARG A 80 37.86 -18.69 12.61
C ARG A 80 38.99 -17.85 11.99
N ALA A 81 38.64 -16.86 11.17
CA ALA A 81 39.61 -15.93 10.56
C ALA A 81 40.39 -15.14 11.62
N ASP A 82 39.76 -14.69 12.69
CA ASP A 82 40.36 -13.96 13.81
C ASP A 82 41.42 -14.82 14.55
N ARG A 83 41.29 -16.15 14.55
CA ARG A 83 42.27 -17.12 15.06
C ARG A 83 43.32 -17.51 14.05
N GLY A 84 43.42 -16.83 12.90
CA GLY A 84 44.35 -17.08 11.81
C GLY A 84 43.97 -18.20 10.85
N GLY A 85 42.73 -18.71 10.90
CA GLY A 85 42.23 -19.67 9.96
C GLY A 85 41.81 -19.03 8.60
N SER A 86 42.06 -19.77 7.51
CA SER A 86 41.63 -19.33 6.18
C SER A 86 40.15 -19.60 5.96
N LEU A 87 39.47 -18.66 5.33
CA LEU A 87 38.07 -18.78 4.91
C LEU A 87 38.00 -19.33 3.48
N ASN A 88 36.94 -20.08 3.19
CA ASN A 88 36.68 -20.54 1.82
C ASN A 88 36.00 -19.45 0.98
N THR A 89 35.87 -19.68 -0.33
CA THR A 89 35.27 -18.72 -1.27
C THR A 89 33.80 -18.39 -0.93
N GLY A 90 32.99 -19.37 -0.49
CA GLY A 90 31.58 -19.17 -0.14
C GLY A 90 31.42 -18.29 1.12
N GLU A 91 32.29 -18.44 2.13
CA GLU A 91 32.31 -17.62 3.33
C GLU A 91 32.71 -16.17 3.02
N LEU A 92 33.74 -15.98 2.17
CA LEU A 92 34.17 -14.66 1.74
C LEU A 92 33.11 -13.97 0.90
N ILE A 93 32.43 -14.68 -0.02
CA ILE A 93 31.28 -14.15 -0.75
C ILE A 93 30.16 -13.73 0.19
N THR A 94 29.90 -14.51 1.23
CA THR A 94 28.89 -14.17 2.24
C THR A 94 29.24 -12.88 2.98
N ILE A 95 30.51 -12.71 3.36
CA ILE A 95 30.99 -11.45 3.95
C ILE A 95 30.87 -10.30 2.95
N GLY A 96 31.26 -10.50 1.69
CA GLY A 96 31.12 -9.50 0.62
C GLY A 96 29.65 -9.11 0.37
N GLY A 97 28.74 -10.08 0.43
CA GLY A 97 27.29 -9.85 0.33
C GLY A 97 26.74 -9.01 1.48
N LEU A 98 27.19 -9.28 2.70
CA LEU A 98 26.84 -8.49 3.88
C LEU A 98 27.34 -7.03 3.76
N LEU A 99 28.60 -6.81 3.36
CA LEU A 99 29.15 -5.47 3.15
C LEU A 99 28.42 -4.70 2.06
N THR A 100 28.04 -5.41 0.99
CA THR A 100 27.18 -4.84 -0.07
C THR A 100 25.82 -4.40 0.46
N ALA A 101 25.18 -5.24 1.32
CA ALA A 101 23.90 -4.91 1.94
C ALA A 101 24.00 -3.70 2.87
N ALA A 102 25.08 -3.61 3.70
CA ALA A 102 25.34 -2.48 4.57
C ALA A 102 25.51 -1.17 3.77
N ARG A 103 26.31 -1.20 2.70
CA ARG A 103 26.46 -0.05 1.81
C ARG A 103 25.14 0.38 1.18
N ARG A 104 24.36 -0.56 0.62
CA ARG A 104 23.05 -0.27 0.00
C ARG A 104 22.06 0.28 1.00
N ALA A 105 22.02 -0.24 2.22
CA ALA A 105 21.15 0.29 3.26
C ALA A 105 21.52 1.73 3.62
N ARG A 106 22.83 2.04 3.70
CA ARG A 106 23.30 3.39 3.96
C ARG A 106 23.00 4.35 2.80
N GLU A 107 23.18 3.90 1.54
CA GLU A 107 22.81 4.67 0.35
C GLU A 107 21.30 4.93 0.31
N TYR A 108 20.47 3.92 0.60
CA TYR A 108 19.03 4.06 0.70
C TYR A 108 18.59 5.15 1.66
N PHE A 109 19.28 5.30 2.81
CA PHE A 109 19.00 6.32 3.79
C PHE A 109 19.54 7.69 3.37
N ASN A 110 20.80 7.79 2.89
CA ASN A 110 21.45 9.07 2.56
C ASN A 110 20.74 9.84 1.44
N ASP A 111 20.10 9.15 0.50
CA ASP A 111 19.37 9.79 -0.60
C ASP A 111 18.05 10.43 -0.15
N LYS A 112 17.66 10.30 1.13
CA LYS A 112 16.29 10.53 1.61
C LYS A 112 16.16 11.24 2.96
N ALA A 113 17.22 11.83 3.44
CA ALA A 113 17.36 12.37 4.81
C ALA A 113 16.62 13.70 5.09
N GLU A 114 15.49 13.97 4.41
CA GLU A 114 14.72 15.21 4.65
C GLU A 114 13.87 15.17 5.93
N GLU A 115 13.49 13.98 6.42
CA GLU A 115 12.70 13.80 7.65
C GLU A 115 13.39 12.86 8.63
N HIS A 116 13.55 13.31 9.87
CA HIS A 116 14.12 12.49 10.94
C HIS A 116 13.12 11.44 11.43
N THR A 117 13.56 10.17 11.46
CA THR A 117 12.77 9.04 11.91
C THR A 117 13.39 8.34 13.13
N ALA A 118 12.58 7.52 13.83
CA ALA A 118 13.05 6.78 15.00
C ALA A 118 14.16 5.76 14.70
N ILE A 119 14.39 5.40 13.43
CA ILE A 119 15.36 4.38 13.02
C ILE A 119 16.60 4.93 12.31
N ASP A 120 16.71 6.24 12.14
CA ASP A 120 17.83 6.88 11.43
C ASP A 120 19.19 6.48 12.02
N HIS A 121 19.27 6.43 13.34
CA HIS A 121 20.49 6.07 14.07
C HIS A 121 21.02 4.66 13.70
N LEU A 122 20.13 3.74 13.30
CA LEU A 122 20.51 2.40 12.85
C LEU A 122 21.25 2.47 11.51
N PHE A 123 20.71 3.21 10.53
CA PHE A 123 21.36 3.40 9.24
C PHE A 123 22.69 4.12 9.36
N LEU A 124 22.74 5.16 10.19
CA LEU A 124 23.97 5.95 10.45
C LEU A 124 25.03 5.14 11.18
N SER A 125 24.65 4.13 11.96
CA SER A 125 25.58 3.27 12.71
C SER A 125 26.29 2.24 11.82
N LEU A 126 25.79 1.96 10.62
CA LEU A 126 26.41 1.04 9.67
C LEU A 126 27.78 1.55 9.26
N LYS A 127 28.80 0.69 9.38
CA LYS A 127 30.19 1.02 9.07
C LYS A 127 30.48 0.89 7.59
N GLY A 128 30.11 -0.27 7.03
CA GLY A 128 30.44 -0.65 5.67
C GLY A 128 31.96 -0.70 5.43
N ASN A 129 32.42 -1.49 4.49
CA ASN A 129 33.80 -1.49 4.05
C ASN A 129 33.87 -1.71 2.55
N ARG A 130 33.77 -0.64 1.79
CA ARG A 130 33.78 -0.67 0.33
C ARG A 130 35.07 -1.29 -0.23
N PHE A 131 36.20 -1.01 0.40
CA PHE A 131 37.47 -1.56 -0.05
C PHE A 131 37.47 -3.10 0.02
N LEU A 132 37.08 -3.66 1.16
CA LEU A 132 37.02 -5.11 1.36
C LEU A 132 35.94 -5.72 0.45
N GLU A 133 34.75 -5.10 0.33
CA GLU A 133 33.68 -5.52 -0.60
C GLU A 133 34.21 -5.66 -2.02
N GLU A 134 34.86 -4.61 -2.56
CA GLU A 134 35.36 -4.58 -3.94
C GLU A 134 36.53 -5.56 -4.11
N LYS A 135 37.40 -5.74 -3.08
CA LYS A 135 38.51 -6.70 -3.12
C LYS A 135 38.01 -8.12 -3.20
N ILE A 136 37.05 -8.50 -2.32
CA ILE A 136 36.41 -9.83 -2.37
C ILE A 136 35.78 -10.07 -3.74
N ARG A 137 34.91 -9.15 -4.21
CA ARG A 137 34.21 -9.29 -5.48
C ARG A 137 35.15 -9.41 -6.69
N ARG A 138 36.27 -8.69 -6.68
CA ARG A 138 37.28 -8.76 -7.73
C ARG A 138 38.02 -10.10 -7.73
N CYS A 139 38.33 -10.63 -6.54
CA CYS A 139 39.07 -11.87 -6.39
C CYS A 139 38.19 -13.11 -6.58
N ILE A 140 36.92 -13.07 -6.14
CA ILE A 140 36.02 -14.21 -6.09
C ILE A 140 34.70 -13.83 -6.80
N PRO A 141 34.59 -14.04 -8.12
CA PRO A 141 33.37 -13.71 -8.87
C PRO A 141 32.21 -14.66 -8.56
N GLU A 142 32.49 -15.93 -8.27
CA GLU A 142 31.53 -16.98 -7.87
C GLU A 142 32.17 -18.02 -6.98
N GLU A 143 31.33 -18.80 -6.30
CA GLU A 143 31.81 -19.83 -5.35
C GLU A 143 32.69 -20.86 -6.07
N GLY A 144 33.83 -21.18 -5.47
CA GLY A 144 34.81 -22.12 -6.02
C GLY A 144 35.76 -21.52 -7.08
N VAL A 145 35.55 -20.25 -7.50
CA VAL A 145 36.32 -19.63 -8.57
C VAL A 145 37.12 -18.43 -8.06
N ILE A 146 38.42 -18.48 -8.22
CA ILE A 146 39.31 -17.32 -8.02
C ILE A 146 39.64 -16.72 -9.38
N ALA A 147 39.39 -15.43 -9.56
CA ALA A 147 39.63 -14.71 -10.83
C ALA A 147 41.13 -14.55 -11.11
N ASP A 148 41.51 -14.52 -12.36
CA ASP A 148 42.90 -14.18 -12.80
C ASP A 148 43.29 -12.79 -12.26
N ALA A 149 42.34 -11.87 -12.15
CA ALA A 149 42.53 -10.52 -11.61
C ALA A 149 42.77 -10.46 -10.11
N ALA A 150 42.70 -11.60 -9.39
CA ALA A 150 42.96 -11.65 -7.95
C ALA A 150 44.40 -11.30 -7.59
N SER A 151 45.37 -11.79 -8.39
CA SER A 151 46.78 -11.37 -8.31
C SER A 151 47.45 -11.46 -9.70
N SER A 152 48.51 -10.66 -9.88
CA SER A 152 49.34 -10.74 -11.10
C SER A 152 50.05 -12.09 -11.24
N GLU A 153 50.47 -12.68 -10.10
CA GLU A 153 51.13 -13.96 -10.03
C GLU A 153 50.21 -15.11 -10.47
N LEU A 154 48.95 -15.11 -10.03
CA LEU A 154 47.94 -16.09 -10.45
C LEU A 154 47.67 -15.99 -11.95
N ALA A 155 47.54 -14.78 -12.47
CA ALA A 155 47.33 -14.55 -13.90
C ALA A 155 48.48 -15.09 -14.73
N ASP A 156 49.75 -14.87 -14.29
CA ASP A 156 50.94 -15.38 -14.94
C ASP A 156 51.05 -16.89 -14.86
N ILE A 157 50.81 -17.51 -13.71
CA ILE A 157 50.79 -18.98 -13.56
C ILE A 157 49.78 -19.60 -14.53
N ARG A 158 48.55 -19.11 -14.53
CA ARG A 158 47.50 -19.62 -15.44
C ARG A 158 47.78 -19.41 -16.89
N ARG A 159 48.44 -18.29 -17.24
CA ARG A 159 48.93 -18.06 -18.62
C ARG A 159 49.94 -19.12 -19.01
N HIS A 160 50.94 -19.42 -18.15
CA HIS A 160 51.92 -20.46 -18.41
C HIS A 160 51.32 -21.88 -18.42
N MET A 161 50.32 -22.16 -17.58
CA MET A 161 49.55 -23.42 -17.64
C MET A 161 48.87 -23.60 -18.99
N ARG A 162 48.19 -22.58 -19.49
CA ARG A 162 47.58 -22.59 -20.85
C ARG A 162 48.62 -22.81 -21.93
N GLN A 163 49.80 -22.18 -21.83
CA GLN A 163 50.90 -22.36 -22.80
C GLN A 163 51.46 -23.79 -22.75
N ALA A 164 51.68 -24.37 -21.54
CA ALA A 164 52.14 -25.76 -21.40
C ALA A 164 51.13 -26.76 -21.96
N GLN A 165 49.83 -26.54 -21.73
CA GLN A 165 48.76 -27.35 -22.28
C GLN A 165 48.65 -27.26 -23.83
N ALA A 166 48.77 -26.03 -24.36
CA ALA A 166 48.78 -25.79 -25.80
C ALA A 166 49.99 -26.48 -26.47
N LYS A 167 51.19 -26.37 -25.84
CA LYS A 167 52.43 -27.01 -26.31
C LYS A 167 52.30 -28.54 -26.33
N SER A 168 51.71 -29.14 -25.32
CA SER A 168 51.39 -30.57 -25.27
C SER A 168 50.53 -31.00 -26.47
N ARG A 169 49.44 -30.25 -26.74
CA ARG A 169 48.54 -30.51 -27.86
C ARG A 169 49.25 -30.37 -29.22
N GLU A 170 50.04 -29.30 -29.35
CA GLU A 170 50.79 -29.03 -30.59
C GLU A 170 51.79 -30.16 -30.89
N ILE A 171 52.55 -30.65 -29.88
CA ILE A 171 53.46 -31.76 -30.01
C ILE A 171 52.72 -33.03 -30.46
N LEU A 172 51.64 -33.38 -29.84
CA LEU A 172 50.80 -34.54 -30.16
C LEU A 172 50.27 -34.40 -31.61
N GLN A 173 49.73 -33.25 -31.99
CA GLN A 173 49.20 -32.98 -33.32
C GLN A 173 50.29 -33.08 -34.39
N ARG A 174 51.49 -32.58 -34.09
CA ARG A 174 52.66 -32.69 -34.98
C ARG A 174 53.06 -34.13 -35.17
N ILE A 175 53.03 -34.99 -34.13
CA ILE A 175 53.37 -36.40 -34.22
C ILE A 175 52.37 -37.16 -35.12
N ILE A 176 51.04 -36.98 -34.86
CA ILE A 176 50.02 -37.70 -35.63
C ILE A 176 49.90 -37.24 -37.08
N SER A 177 50.30 -35.99 -37.41
CA SER A 177 50.26 -35.43 -38.76
C SER A 177 51.53 -35.62 -39.51
N SER A 178 52.64 -36.12 -38.88
CA SER A 178 53.94 -36.29 -39.55
C SER A 178 54.02 -37.56 -40.37
N PRO A 179 54.37 -37.48 -41.64
CA PRO A 179 54.58 -38.69 -42.49
C PRO A 179 55.62 -39.63 -41.91
N THR A 180 56.62 -39.14 -41.22
CA THR A 180 57.66 -39.92 -40.54
C THR A 180 57.09 -40.83 -39.45
N TYR A 181 56.24 -40.25 -38.56
CA TYR A 181 55.63 -41.01 -37.47
C TYR A 181 54.44 -41.87 -37.92
N ALA A 182 53.77 -41.55 -39.05
CA ALA A 182 52.66 -42.35 -39.55
C ALA A 182 52.99 -43.81 -39.77
N LYS A 183 54.28 -44.13 -40.01
CA LYS A 183 54.76 -45.53 -40.24
C LYS A 183 54.90 -46.33 -38.97
N ILE A 184 55.20 -45.67 -37.87
CA ILE A 184 55.43 -46.28 -36.52
C ILE A 184 54.17 -46.25 -35.63
N LEU A 185 53.21 -45.36 -35.92
CA LEU A 185 51.96 -45.36 -35.24
C LEU A 185 51.04 -46.47 -35.67
N GLN A 186 50.31 -47.12 -34.76
CA GLN A 186 49.29 -48.11 -35.06
C GLN A 186 48.09 -47.48 -35.70
N GLU A 187 47.69 -46.30 -35.13
CA GLU A 187 46.64 -45.42 -35.60
C GLU A 187 47.09 -43.97 -35.43
N THR A 188 46.69 -43.08 -36.35
CA THR A 188 47.03 -41.64 -36.24
C THR A 188 46.01 -40.84 -35.39
N ILE A 189 45.84 -41.29 -34.16
CA ILE A 189 44.91 -40.73 -33.17
C ILE A 189 45.65 -40.42 -31.86
N ILE A 190 45.05 -39.48 -31.08
CA ILE A 190 45.45 -39.19 -29.71
C ILE A 190 44.44 -39.90 -28.81
N THR A 191 44.93 -40.73 -27.92
CA THR A 191 44.08 -41.39 -26.92
C THR A 191 44.48 -41.00 -25.50
N GLN A 192 43.70 -41.37 -24.53
CA GLN A 192 43.99 -41.07 -23.12
C GLN A 192 44.13 -42.39 -22.36
N ARG A 193 45.21 -42.53 -21.55
CA ARG A 193 45.44 -43.64 -20.63
C ARG A 193 45.87 -43.04 -19.30
N ASP A 194 45.27 -43.46 -18.20
CA ASP A 194 45.54 -42.97 -16.85
C ASP A 194 45.58 -41.45 -16.72
N GLY A 195 44.69 -40.76 -17.43
CA GLY A 195 44.62 -39.31 -17.45
C GLY A 195 45.69 -38.62 -18.37
N ARG A 196 46.58 -39.37 -19.02
CA ARG A 196 47.65 -38.86 -19.90
C ARG A 196 47.30 -39.04 -21.35
N PHE A 197 47.65 -38.02 -22.16
CA PHE A 197 47.51 -38.10 -23.63
C PHE A 197 48.65 -38.94 -24.22
N VAL A 198 48.31 -40.01 -24.88
CA VAL A 198 49.23 -40.95 -25.48
C VAL A 198 48.94 -41.19 -26.95
N VAL A 199 49.94 -41.65 -27.71
CA VAL A 199 49.78 -42.09 -29.08
C VAL A 199 49.98 -43.60 -29.14
N PRO A 200 49.17 -44.35 -29.93
CA PRO A 200 49.32 -45.78 -30.08
C PRO A 200 50.45 -46.06 -31.05
N VAL A 201 51.53 -46.66 -30.56
CA VAL A 201 52.77 -47.04 -31.35
C VAL A 201 52.78 -48.54 -31.53
N LYS A 202 53.19 -49.03 -32.71
CA LYS A 202 53.41 -50.44 -32.95
C LYS A 202 54.49 -50.99 -32.02
N ALA A 203 54.33 -52.15 -31.43
CA ALA A 203 55.26 -52.69 -30.44
C ALA A 203 56.69 -52.83 -30.96
N GLU A 204 56.84 -53.11 -32.22
CA GLU A 204 58.12 -53.24 -32.92
C GLU A 204 58.88 -51.86 -33.06
N HIS A 205 58.17 -50.81 -33.01
CA HIS A 205 58.68 -49.44 -33.15
C HIS A 205 58.71 -48.67 -31.78
N LYS A 206 58.58 -49.38 -30.64
CA LYS A 206 58.58 -48.80 -29.30
C LYS A 206 59.77 -47.86 -29.02
N GLY A 207 60.97 -48.18 -29.62
CA GLY A 207 62.22 -47.39 -29.49
C GLY A 207 62.29 -46.13 -30.34
N ASP A 208 61.47 -46.03 -31.42
CA ASP A 208 61.59 -45.00 -32.44
C ASP A 208 60.85 -43.68 -32.04
N LEU A 209 59.97 -43.71 -31.05
CA LEU A 209 59.35 -42.55 -30.44
C LEU A 209 59.82 -42.41 -28.97
N PRO A 210 60.73 -41.48 -28.72
CA PRO A 210 61.16 -41.24 -27.31
C PRO A 210 59.99 -40.83 -26.41
N GLY A 211 59.69 -41.58 -25.39
CA GLY A 211 58.55 -41.31 -24.52
C GLY A 211 58.40 -42.33 -23.39
N LEU A 212 57.39 -42.10 -22.52
CA LEU A 212 57.00 -43.02 -21.47
C LEU A 212 55.87 -43.96 -21.93
N VAL A 213 55.99 -45.24 -21.70
CA VAL A 213 54.93 -46.21 -21.95
C VAL A 213 53.97 -46.22 -20.75
N HIS A 214 52.69 -45.95 -20.99
CA HIS A 214 51.64 -45.97 -19.98
C HIS A 214 50.78 -47.23 -20.02
N ASP A 215 50.63 -47.80 -21.22
CA ASP A 215 49.80 -49.03 -21.36
C ASP A 215 50.25 -49.89 -22.56
N VAL A 216 49.83 -51.12 -22.56
CA VAL A 216 50.05 -52.06 -23.68
C VAL A 216 48.72 -52.73 -24.01
N SER A 217 48.38 -52.88 -25.27
CA SER A 217 47.14 -53.53 -25.72
C SER A 217 47.12 -54.98 -25.25
N SER A 218 45.95 -55.58 -25.09
CA SER A 218 45.73 -56.92 -24.62
C SER A 218 46.42 -58.00 -25.55
N THR A 219 46.64 -57.65 -26.80
CA THR A 219 47.34 -58.45 -27.77
C THR A 219 48.84 -58.23 -27.76
N GLY A 220 49.38 -57.29 -27.01
CA GLY A 220 50.78 -56.88 -27.01
C GLY A 220 51.29 -56.18 -28.30
N ALA A 221 50.44 -55.99 -29.34
CA ALA A 221 50.80 -55.44 -30.61
C ALA A 221 50.94 -53.93 -30.64
N THR A 222 50.29 -53.19 -29.69
CA THR A 222 50.25 -51.75 -29.58
C THR A 222 50.74 -51.30 -28.20
N VAL A 223 51.62 -50.30 -28.15
CA VAL A 223 52.15 -49.69 -26.95
C VAL A 223 51.67 -48.23 -26.92
N PHE A 224 51.07 -47.82 -25.83
CA PHE A 224 50.59 -46.44 -25.67
C PHE A 224 51.70 -45.58 -25.08
N VAL A 225 52.30 -44.74 -25.95
CA VAL A 225 53.49 -43.96 -25.58
C VAL A 225 53.09 -42.49 -25.37
N GLU A 226 53.48 -41.91 -24.24
CA GLU A 226 53.49 -40.48 -24.02
C GLU A 226 54.82 -39.91 -24.54
N PRO A 227 54.87 -39.11 -25.62
CA PRO A 227 56.11 -38.59 -26.16
C PRO A 227 56.87 -37.72 -25.15
N MET A 228 58.22 -37.74 -25.14
CA MET A 228 59.04 -37.08 -24.12
C MET A 228 58.74 -35.56 -24.01
N GLY A 229 58.46 -34.90 -25.14
CA GLY A 229 58.08 -33.47 -25.12
C GLY A 229 56.71 -33.19 -24.50
N VAL A 230 55.77 -34.18 -24.57
CA VAL A 230 54.47 -34.15 -23.89
C VAL A 230 54.69 -34.41 -22.41
N VAL A 231 55.53 -35.37 -22.02
CA VAL A 231 55.91 -35.61 -20.60
C VAL A 231 56.47 -34.34 -19.95
N GLN A 232 57.34 -33.65 -20.62
CA GLN A 232 57.91 -32.37 -20.12
C GLN A 232 56.85 -31.31 -19.96
N ALA A 233 55.98 -31.13 -20.94
CA ALA A 233 54.89 -30.16 -20.89
C ALA A 233 53.89 -30.48 -19.78
N ASN A 234 53.54 -31.76 -19.60
CA ASN A 234 52.64 -32.21 -18.55
C ASN A 234 53.26 -32.04 -17.16
N ASN A 235 54.54 -32.37 -16.98
CA ASN A 235 55.25 -32.15 -15.73
C ASN A 235 55.33 -30.65 -15.35
N GLN A 236 55.56 -29.77 -16.33
CA GLN A 236 55.50 -28.31 -16.17
C GLN A 236 54.12 -27.87 -15.77
N PHE A 237 53.05 -28.43 -16.40
CA PHE A 237 51.65 -28.13 -16.02
C PHE A 237 51.35 -28.52 -14.59
N ILE A 238 51.75 -29.70 -14.14
CA ILE A 238 51.57 -30.19 -12.75
C ILE A 238 52.31 -29.27 -11.75
N GLU A 239 53.54 -28.88 -12.09
CA GLU A 239 54.28 -27.93 -11.25
C GLU A 239 53.57 -26.60 -11.10
N LEU A 240 53.07 -26.05 -12.24
CA LEU A 240 52.31 -24.83 -12.28
C LEU A 240 50.98 -24.94 -11.54
N GLN A 241 50.30 -26.08 -11.61
CA GLN A 241 49.09 -26.38 -10.86
C GLN A 241 49.33 -26.37 -9.33
N ALA A 242 50.45 -26.90 -8.89
CA ALA A 242 50.85 -26.83 -7.47
C ALA A 242 51.18 -25.38 -7.02
N LYS A 243 51.76 -24.59 -7.93
CA LYS A 243 51.97 -23.15 -7.71
C LYS A 243 50.66 -22.36 -7.67
N GLU A 244 49.75 -22.71 -8.58
CA GLU A 244 48.39 -22.11 -8.62
C GLU A 244 47.67 -22.32 -7.28
N GLN A 245 47.66 -23.57 -6.79
CA GLN A 245 46.99 -23.87 -5.50
C GLN A 245 47.62 -23.09 -4.34
N LYS A 246 48.92 -23.01 -4.25
CA LYS A 246 49.60 -22.22 -3.21
C LYS A 246 49.25 -20.73 -3.31
N GLU A 247 49.16 -20.17 -4.51
CA GLU A 247 48.81 -18.78 -4.70
C GLU A 247 47.33 -18.52 -4.36
N ILE A 248 46.44 -19.45 -4.69
CA ILE A 248 45.02 -19.46 -4.26
C ILE A 248 44.94 -19.43 -2.74
N ASP A 249 45.67 -20.34 -2.05
CA ASP A 249 45.68 -20.42 -0.60
C ASP A 249 46.21 -19.11 0.03
N ARG A 250 47.21 -18.48 -0.59
CA ARG A 250 47.75 -17.20 -0.15
C ARG A 250 46.68 -16.06 -0.30
N ILE A 251 45.99 -16.02 -1.43
CA ILE A 251 44.93 -15.01 -1.67
C ILE A 251 43.78 -15.18 -0.66
N LEU A 252 43.34 -16.40 -0.42
CA LEU A 252 42.30 -16.70 0.56
C LEU A 252 42.75 -16.34 1.99
N ALA A 253 43.99 -16.61 2.35
CA ALA A 253 44.55 -16.23 3.66
C ALA A 253 44.60 -14.71 3.82
N GLU A 254 45.02 -13.98 2.80
CA GLU A 254 45.04 -12.51 2.79
C GLU A 254 43.67 -11.89 2.96
N LEU A 255 42.67 -12.35 2.15
CA LEU A 255 41.29 -11.90 2.29
C LEU A 255 40.68 -12.24 3.66
N SER A 256 41.04 -13.40 4.21
CA SER A 256 40.61 -13.82 5.55
C SER A 256 41.17 -12.93 6.64
N ALA A 257 42.45 -12.55 6.53
CA ALA A 257 43.12 -11.62 7.45
C ALA A 257 42.48 -10.22 7.37
N ASP A 258 42.15 -9.73 6.15
CA ASP A 258 41.45 -8.46 5.97
C ASP A 258 40.05 -8.50 6.61
N ALA A 259 39.31 -9.59 6.45
CA ALA A 259 38.01 -9.77 7.09
C ALA A 259 38.13 -9.84 8.63
N ALA A 260 39.16 -10.52 9.15
CA ALA A 260 39.42 -10.60 10.59
C ALA A 260 39.76 -9.25 11.20
N ALA A 261 40.56 -8.43 10.49
CA ALA A 261 40.89 -7.06 10.93
C ALA A 261 39.64 -6.17 11.13
N HIS A 262 38.54 -6.45 10.37
CA HIS A 262 37.28 -5.72 10.43
C HIS A 262 36.16 -6.50 11.13
N LYS A 263 36.47 -7.57 11.87
CA LYS A 263 35.48 -8.47 12.50
C LYS A 263 34.40 -7.73 13.28
N ARG A 264 34.78 -6.77 14.12
CA ARG A 264 33.84 -6.03 14.98
C ARG A 264 32.85 -5.21 14.16
N ASP A 265 33.35 -4.52 13.14
CA ASP A 265 32.51 -3.68 12.28
C ASP A 265 31.56 -4.54 11.43
N ILE A 266 32.06 -5.65 10.88
CA ILE A 266 31.25 -6.60 10.08
C ILE A 266 30.15 -7.25 10.95
N GLN A 267 30.49 -7.64 12.20
CA GLN A 267 29.49 -8.20 13.12
C GLN A 267 28.45 -7.16 13.52
N TRP A 268 28.87 -5.90 13.78
CA TRP A 268 27.96 -4.79 14.06
C TRP A 268 27.00 -4.53 12.88
N ASP A 269 27.53 -4.50 11.67
CA ASP A 269 26.71 -4.32 10.46
C ASP A 269 25.71 -5.46 10.29
N TYR A 270 26.12 -6.71 10.56
CA TYR A 270 25.23 -7.87 10.54
C TYR A 270 24.05 -7.72 11.52
N ASP A 271 24.37 -7.43 12.79
CA ASP A 271 23.34 -7.31 13.84
C ASP A 271 22.39 -6.14 13.55
N THR A 272 22.93 -5.02 13.05
CA THR A 272 22.15 -3.84 12.66
C THR A 272 21.25 -4.13 11.46
N LEU A 273 21.74 -4.81 10.42
CA LEU A 273 20.95 -5.16 9.23
C LEU A 273 19.84 -6.17 9.57
N VAL A 274 20.11 -7.16 10.42
CA VAL A 274 19.09 -8.09 10.90
C VAL A 274 18.01 -7.36 11.69
N HIS A 275 18.40 -6.38 12.52
CA HIS A 275 17.44 -5.56 13.26
C HIS A 275 16.61 -4.66 12.34
N LEU A 276 17.24 -4.03 11.36
CA LEU A 276 16.52 -3.25 10.34
C LEU A 276 15.54 -4.12 9.54
N ASP A 277 15.94 -5.32 9.10
CA ASP A 277 15.07 -6.25 8.39
C ASP A 277 13.82 -6.62 9.22
N LEU A 278 14.01 -6.87 10.53
CA LEU A 278 12.90 -7.11 11.47
C LEU A 278 11.94 -5.89 11.53
N ILE A 279 12.47 -4.69 11.63
CA ILE A 279 11.68 -3.44 11.69
C ILE A 279 10.92 -3.25 10.36
N PHE A 280 11.58 -3.42 9.23
CA PHE A 280 10.95 -3.30 7.91
C PHE A 280 9.93 -4.42 7.66
N ALA A 281 10.14 -5.62 8.17
CA ALA A 281 9.15 -6.70 8.14
C ALA A 281 7.86 -6.32 8.89
N ARG A 282 7.97 -5.65 10.06
CA ARG A 282 6.80 -5.09 10.78
C ARG A 282 6.07 -4.04 9.93
N GLY A 283 6.81 -3.13 9.29
CA GLY A 283 6.25 -2.12 8.39
C GLY A 283 5.53 -2.74 7.18
N GLN A 284 6.10 -3.77 6.55
CA GLN A 284 5.48 -4.50 5.45
C GLN A 284 4.21 -5.25 5.88
N LEU A 285 4.25 -5.90 7.06
CA LEU A 285 3.07 -6.56 7.61
C LEU A 285 1.95 -5.55 7.89
N SER A 286 2.29 -4.34 8.34
CA SER A 286 1.33 -3.25 8.54
C SER A 286 0.57 -2.92 7.25
N TYR A 287 1.26 -2.80 6.12
CA TYR A 287 0.61 -2.61 4.81
C TYR A 287 -0.24 -3.80 4.41
N LYS A 288 0.27 -5.02 4.54
CA LYS A 288 -0.43 -6.24 4.16
C LYS A 288 -1.76 -6.44 4.91
N MET A 289 -1.82 -6.01 6.18
CA MET A 289 -3.01 -6.12 7.02
C MET A 289 -3.91 -4.87 6.96
N ASP A 290 -3.54 -3.84 6.19
CA ASP A 290 -4.19 -2.52 6.25
C ASP A 290 -4.30 -2.05 7.70
N ALA A 291 -3.16 -2.12 8.42
CA ALA A 291 -3.05 -1.87 9.83
C ALA A 291 -2.55 -0.44 10.09
N CYS A 292 -2.89 0.12 11.23
CA CYS A 292 -2.37 1.41 11.67
C CYS A 292 -1.83 1.35 13.10
N ARG A 293 -1.03 2.35 13.46
CA ARG A 293 -0.49 2.52 14.79
C ARG A 293 -1.62 2.88 15.76
N PRO A 294 -1.87 2.12 16.84
CA PRO A 294 -2.78 2.54 17.90
C PRO A 294 -2.12 3.56 18.84
N GLU A 295 -2.93 4.42 19.44
CA GLU A 295 -2.49 5.28 20.54
C GLU A 295 -2.34 4.46 21.83
N ILE A 296 -1.21 4.60 22.53
CA ILE A 296 -1.00 3.90 23.79
C ILE A 296 -1.57 4.73 24.96
N ARG A 297 -2.55 4.18 25.68
CA ARG A 297 -3.19 4.82 26.83
C ARG A 297 -2.71 4.26 28.16
N ARG A 298 -2.86 5.05 29.20
CA ARG A 298 -2.65 4.64 30.61
C ARG A 298 -3.97 4.17 31.22
N GLY A 299 -3.87 3.34 32.27
CA GLY A 299 -5.00 2.97 33.11
C GLY A 299 -5.96 1.93 32.56
N GLY A 300 -5.52 1.12 31.59
CA GLY A 300 -6.30 -0.02 31.08
C GLY A 300 -7.41 0.36 30.09
N ALA A 301 -7.46 1.62 29.59
CA ALA A 301 -8.47 2.04 28.63
C ALA A 301 -8.11 1.62 27.19
N THR A 302 -8.94 0.80 26.61
CA THR A 302 -8.83 0.31 25.24
C THR A 302 -10.07 0.74 24.44
N LYS A 303 -9.86 1.35 23.28
CA LYS A 303 -10.93 1.73 22.34
C LYS A 303 -10.49 1.40 20.92
N LEU A 304 -10.98 0.31 20.41
CA LEU A 304 -10.71 -0.18 19.05
C LEU A 304 -11.87 0.17 18.14
N ARG A 305 -11.58 0.87 17.06
CA ARG A 305 -12.55 1.26 16.03
C ARG A 305 -12.36 0.41 14.80
N ARG A 306 -13.43 -0.19 14.31
CA ARG A 306 -13.42 -1.04 13.13
C ARG A 306 -12.33 -2.11 13.16
N ALA A 307 -12.12 -2.72 14.32
CA ALA A 307 -11.13 -3.76 14.52
C ALA A 307 -11.48 -5.01 13.70
N ARG A 308 -10.50 -5.55 13.00
CA ARG A 308 -10.61 -6.80 12.24
C ARG A 308 -9.67 -7.84 12.84
N HIS A 309 -10.12 -9.09 12.91
CA HIS A 309 -9.23 -10.17 13.32
C HIS A 309 -8.18 -10.42 12.22
N PRO A 310 -6.87 -10.33 12.52
CA PRO A 310 -5.80 -10.30 11.51
C PRO A 310 -5.65 -11.60 10.71
N LEU A 311 -6.17 -12.73 11.24
CA LEU A 311 -6.10 -14.05 10.60
C LEU A 311 -7.35 -14.38 9.75
N LEU A 312 -8.36 -13.51 9.74
CA LEU A 312 -9.51 -13.66 8.85
C LEU A 312 -9.24 -13.01 7.50
N ASP A 313 -9.91 -13.52 6.47
CA ASP A 313 -9.89 -12.93 5.13
C ASP A 313 -10.36 -11.45 5.21
N PRO A 314 -9.53 -10.47 4.83
CA PRO A 314 -9.89 -9.05 4.90
C PRO A 314 -11.19 -8.69 4.18
N GLY A 315 -11.53 -9.42 3.09
CA GLY A 315 -12.75 -9.21 2.32
C GLY A 315 -14.02 -9.75 2.98
N LYS A 316 -13.87 -10.64 3.97
CA LYS A 316 -14.98 -11.30 4.69
C LYS A 316 -15.08 -10.87 6.14
N ALA A 317 -13.98 -10.37 6.72
CA ALA A 317 -13.94 -9.94 8.11
C ALA A 317 -14.83 -8.71 8.32
N VAL A 318 -15.85 -8.85 9.15
CA VAL A 318 -16.68 -7.71 9.55
C VAL A 318 -15.94 -6.93 10.63
N PRO A 319 -15.70 -5.62 10.42
CA PRO A 319 -15.03 -4.80 11.44
C PRO A 319 -15.97 -4.55 12.62
N ILE A 320 -15.41 -4.66 13.85
CA ILE A 320 -16.12 -4.45 15.11
C ILE A 320 -15.53 -3.29 15.90
N ASP A 321 -16.36 -2.61 16.69
CA ASP A 321 -15.92 -1.61 17.65
C ASP A 321 -15.88 -2.25 19.04
N ILE A 322 -14.77 -2.07 19.78
CA ILE A 322 -14.57 -2.61 21.13
C ILE A 322 -14.11 -1.49 22.05
N GLU A 323 -14.78 -1.30 23.15
CA GLU A 323 -14.39 -0.37 24.22
C GLU A 323 -14.27 -1.12 25.53
N LEU A 324 -13.26 -0.80 26.36
CA LEU A 324 -13.05 -1.38 27.67
C LEU A 324 -12.11 -0.48 28.50
N GLY A 325 -12.40 -0.30 29.78
CA GLY A 325 -11.51 0.36 30.74
C GLY A 325 -11.65 1.87 30.85
N ASP A 326 -12.54 2.52 30.09
CA ASP A 326 -12.84 3.97 30.20
C ASP A 326 -14.09 4.20 31.08
N THR A 327 -15.28 3.92 30.54
CA THR A 327 -16.56 4.07 31.26
C THR A 327 -16.95 2.83 32.05
N PHE A 328 -16.46 1.68 31.67
CA PHE A 328 -16.66 0.37 32.32
C PHE A 328 -15.37 -0.45 32.25
N ASP A 329 -15.16 -1.28 33.27
CA ASP A 329 -14.00 -2.18 33.40
C ASP A 329 -14.30 -3.60 32.93
N THR A 330 -15.56 -3.92 32.68
CA THR A 330 -16.05 -5.26 32.37
C THR A 330 -17.01 -5.21 31.19
N LEU A 331 -16.78 -6.03 30.18
CA LEU A 331 -17.63 -6.20 29.00
C LEU A 331 -18.22 -7.63 28.99
N VAL A 332 -19.54 -7.75 29.10
CA VAL A 332 -20.26 -9.03 29.00
C VAL A 332 -20.89 -9.17 27.62
N ILE A 333 -20.31 -10.06 26.79
CA ILE A 333 -20.74 -10.26 25.41
C ILE A 333 -21.73 -11.43 25.33
N THR A 334 -22.91 -11.16 24.80
CA THR A 334 -24.02 -12.13 24.70
C THR A 334 -24.42 -12.36 23.25
N GLY A 335 -25.20 -13.40 22.99
CA GLY A 335 -25.68 -13.74 21.65
C GLY A 335 -25.44 -15.21 21.27
N PRO A 336 -25.80 -15.65 20.07
CA PRO A 336 -25.60 -17.03 19.60
C PRO A 336 -24.11 -17.36 19.47
N ASN A 337 -23.73 -18.64 19.63
CA ASN A 337 -22.31 -19.07 19.50
C ASN A 337 -21.74 -18.79 18.11
N THR A 338 -22.58 -18.94 17.07
CA THR A 338 -22.20 -18.62 15.68
C THR A 338 -22.07 -17.12 15.40
N GLY A 339 -22.44 -16.24 16.35
CA GLY A 339 -22.48 -14.78 16.18
C GLY A 339 -21.12 -14.08 16.22
N GLY A 340 -20.03 -14.77 16.56
CA GLY A 340 -18.68 -14.20 16.59
C GLY A 340 -18.22 -13.75 17.99
N LYS A 341 -18.85 -14.20 19.08
CA LYS A 341 -18.45 -13.89 20.47
C LYS A 341 -16.99 -14.19 20.75
N THR A 342 -16.58 -15.45 20.55
CA THR A 342 -15.20 -15.93 20.72
C THR A 342 -14.22 -15.17 19.83
N VAL A 343 -14.60 -14.86 18.59
CA VAL A 343 -13.77 -14.06 17.66
C VAL A 343 -13.58 -12.65 18.19
N SER A 344 -14.61 -12.03 18.77
CA SER A 344 -14.50 -10.69 19.37
C SER A 344 -13.52 -10.67 20.56
N LEU A 345 -13.58 -11.68 21.46
CA LEU A 345 -12.61 -11.85 22.55
C LEU A 345 -11.19 -12.06 22.02
N LYS A 346 -11.02 -13.00 21.08
CA LYS A 346 -9.72 -13.24 20.44
C LYS A 346 -9.18 -11.99 19.75
N THR A 347 -10.04 -11.21 19.08
CA THR A 347 -9.63 -9.96 18.45
C THR A 347 -9.08 -8.98 19.49
N LEU A 348 -9.76 -8.76 20.59
CA LEU A 348 -9.30 -7.87 21.67
C LEU A 348 -7.94 -8.32 22.21
N GLY A 349 -7.82 -9.60 22.59
CA GLY A 349 -6.60 -10.14 23.17
C GLY A 349 -5.43 -10.15 22.18
N LEU A 350 -5.65 -10.63 20.95
CA LEU A 350 -4.62 -10.72 19.93
C LEU A 350 -4.10 -9.34 19.51
N LEU A 351 -4.99 -8.35 19.29
CA LEU A 351 -4.56 -7.00 18.94
C LEU A 351 -3.78 -6.33 20.09
N THR A 352 -4.12 -6.65 21.34
CA THR A 352 -3.34 -6.21 22.50
C THR A 352 -1.91 -6.80 22.45
N LEU A 353 -1.78 -8.12 22.30
CA LEU A 353 -0.47 -8.79 22.20
C LEU A 353 0.34 -8.30 20.99
N MET A 354 -0.30 -8.11 19.84
CA MET A 354 0.36 -7.54 18.65
C MET A 354 0.94 -6.16 18.92
N THR A 355 0.16 -5.28 19.54
CA THR A 355 0.59 -3.94 19.92
C THR A 355 1.80 -4.00 20.85
N GLN A 356 1.78 -4.88 21.85
CA GLN A 356 2.89 -5.09 22.80
C GLN A 356 4.12 -5.70 22.14
N CYS A 357 3.98 -6.36 20.98
CA CYS A 357 5.10 -6.75 20.13
C CYS A 357 5.61 -5.62 19.18
N GLY A 358 5.09 -4.41 19.29
CA GLY A 358 5.43 -3.30 18.40
C GLY A 358 4.85 -3.43 16.99
N LEU A 359 3.79 -4.23 16.80
CA LEU A 359 3.09 -4.38 15.53
C LEU A 359 1.94 -3.38 15.43
N HIS A 360 1.73 -2.83 14.25
CA HIS A 360 0.50 -2.15 13.92
C HIS A 360 -0.66 -3.15 13.86
N ILE A 361 -1.87 -2.67 14.14
CA ILE A 361 -3.06 -3.51 14.21
C ILE A 361 -4.12 -3.09 13.19
N PRO A 362 -4.93 -4.03 12.66
CA PRO A 362 -5.94 -3.76 11.64
C PRO A 362 -7.19 -3.09 12.26
N VAL A 363 -7.10 -1.79 12.52
CA VAL A 363 -8.14 -0.94 13.12
C VAL A 363 -8.24 0.39 12.36
N ALA A 364 -9.30 1.16 12.57
CA ALA A 364 -9.39 2.52 12.05
C ALA A 364 -8.57 3.51 12.90
N ASP A 365 -8.26 4.65 12.30
CA ASP A 365 -7.55 5.76 12.94
C ASP A 365 -8.20 6.17 14.27
N ARG A 366 -7.39 6.71 15.19
CA ARG A 366 -7.79 7.10 16.55
C ARG A 366 -8.25 5.92 17.42
N SER A 367 -7.84 4.71 17.09
CA SER A 367 -7.94 3.58 17.99
C SER A 367 -6.85 3.67 19.04
N SER A 368 -7.20 3.30 20.26
CA SER A 368 -6.26 3.32 21.39
C SER A 368 -6.30 2.00 22.14
N ILE A 369 -5.16 1.63 22.72
CA ILE A 369 -4.99 0.39 23.45
C ILE A 369 -4.12 0.62 24.69
N SER A 370 -4.35 -0.16 25.74
CA SER A 370 -3.48 -0.16 26.92
C SER A 370 -2.48 -1.30 26.86
N VAL A 371 -1.36 -1.08 27.51
CA VAL A 371 -0.34 -2.13 27.78
C VAL A 371 -0.70 -2.82 29.08
N TYR A 372 -0.72 -4.14 29.07
CA TYR A 372 -1.02 -4.97 30.21
C TYR A 372 0.20 -5.82 30.58
N GLU A 373 0.39 -6.06 31.87
CA GLU A 373 1.44 -6.99 32.35
C GLU A 373 1.03 -8.42 32.06
N HIS A 374 -0.28 -8.72 32.23
CA HIS A 374 -0.85 -10.03 32.00
C HIS A 374 -2.04 -9.96 31.04
N VAL A 375 -1.99 -10.74 29.95
CA VAL A 375 -3.15 -11.01 29.10
C VAL A 375 -3.50 -12.47 29.27
N LEU A 376 -4.55 -12.74 30.04
CA LEU A 376 -4.94 -14.09 30.46
C LEU A 376 -6.24 -14.49 29.77
N ALA A 377 -6.25 -15.68 29.17
CA ALA A 377 -7.39 -16.13 28.38
C ALA A 377 -7.81 -17.56 28.77
N ASP A 378 -9.09 -17.69 29.11
CA ASP A 378 -9.79 -18.98 29.14
C ASP A 378 -10.72 -19.04 27.93
N ILE A 379 -10.20 -19.47 26.80
CA ILE A 379 -10.88 -19.53 25.48
C ILE A 379 -10.57 -20.88 24.84
N GLY A 380 -11.57 -21.59 24.38
CA GLY A 380 -11.44 -22.78 23.58
C GLY A 380 -12.29 -23.95 24.08
N ASP A 381 -12.76 -24.76 23.11
CA ASP A 381 -13.38 -26.07 23.33
C ASP A 381 -12.25 -27.09 23.53
N GLU A 382 -12.02 -27.52 24.73
CA GLU A 382 -11.16 -28.69 25.01
C GLU A 382 -11.92 -29.99 24.66
N GLN A 383 -12.45 -30.10 23.45
CA GLN A 383 -13.03 -31.34 22.90
C GLN A 383 -11.98 -32.36 22.47
N SER A 384 -10.80 -32.36 23.08
CA SER A 384 -9.82 -33.43 22.87
C SER A 384 -10.28 -34.65 23.63
N ILE A 385 -10.59 -35.71 22.89
CA ILE A 385 -11.02 -37.03 23.38
C ILE A 385 -9.98 -37.65 24.36
N GLU A 386 -8.78 -37.09 24.46
CA GLU A 386 -7.69 -37.58 25.27
C GLU A 386 -7.68 -37.09 26.72
N GLN A 387 -8.47 -36.04 27.07
CA GLN A 387 -8.54 -35.56 28.47
C GLN A 387 -9.85 -36.03 29.15
N SER A 388 -9.72 -36.86 30.15
CA SER A 388 -10.80 -37.46 30.94
C SER A 388 -11.53 -36.51 31.90
N LEU A 389 -11.19 -35.20 31.90
CA LEU A 389 -11.86 -34.18 32.71
C LEU A 389 -13.07 -33.66 31.97
N SER A 390 -14.20 -33.43 32.68
CA SER A 390 -15.36 -32.69 32.17
C SER A 390 -14.90 -31.32 31.71
N THR A 391 -15.47 -30.81 30.61
CA THR A 391 -15.18 -29.44 30.05
C THR A 391 -15.25 -28.37 31.13
N PHE A 392 -16.24 -28.44 32.02
CA PHE A 392 -16.36 -27.56 33.18
C PHE A 392 -15.13 -27.57 34.10
N SER A 393 -14.61 -28.81 34.43
CA SER A 393 -13.46 -28.93 35.32
C SER A 393 -12.19 -28.35 34.69
N ALA A 394 -12.01 -28.53 33.42
CA ALA A 394 -10.87 -27.98 32.69
C ALA A 394 -10.87 -26.44 32.68
N HIS A 395 -12.04 -25.82 32.40
CA HIS A 395 -12.22 -24.38 32.51
C HIS A 395 -11.96 -23.89 33.95
N MET A 396 -12.49 -24.58 34.97
CA MET A 396 -12.29 -24.20 36.39
C MET A 396 -10.82 -24.24 36.78
N VAL A 397 -10.05 -25.25 36.38
CA VAL A 397 -8.59 -25.32 36.68
C VAL A 397 -7.90 -24.10 36.05
N ASN A 398 -8.23 -23.76 34.81
CA ASN A 398 -7.64 -22.60 34.12
C ASN A 398 -8.07 -21.26 34.77
N ILE A 399 -9.34 -21.13 35.14
CA ILE A 399 -9.87 -19.97 35.84
C ILE A 399 -9.17 -19.80 37.21
N VAL A 400 -9.00 -20.85 37.99
CA VAL A 400 -8.27 -20.80 39.29
C VAL A 400 -6.86 -20.25 39.06
N ALA A 401 -6.13 -20.77 38.06
CA ALA A 401 -4.78 -20.30 37.75
C ALA A 401 -4.79 -18.81 37.27
N ILE A 402 -5.84 -18.37 36.57
CA ILE A 402 -6.03 -16.96 36.19
C ILE A 402 -6.26 -16.09 37.44
N LEU A 403 -7.10 -16.53 38.35
CA LEU A 403 -7.41 -15.80 39.58
C LEU A 403 -6.16 -15.62 40.47
N ASP A 404 -5.27 -16.61 40.52
CA ASP A 404 -4.03 -16.56 41.27
C ASP A 404 -3.01 -15.55 40.69
N GLN A 405 -3.09 -15.22 39.41
CA GLN A 405 -2.16 -14.31 38.73
C GLN A 405 -2.76 -12.96 38.39
N ALA A 406 -4.07 -12.84 38.53
CA ALA A 406 -4.80 -11.62 38.17
C ALA A 406 -4.47 -10.46 39.10
N ASP A 407 -4.23 -9.29 38.50
CA ASP A 407 -4.01 -8.02 39.20
C ASP A 407 -4.66 -6.84 38.44
N ARG A 408 -4.36 -5.62 38.86
CA ARG A 408 -4.92 -4.40 38.25
C ARG A 408 -4.41 -4.13 36.81
N ASP A 409 -3.25 -4.67 36.48
CA ASP A 409 -2.60 -4.48 35.19
C ASP A 409 -2.83 -5.69 34.25
N SER A 410 -3.91 -6.46 34.56
CA SER A 410 -4.33 -7.65 33.81
C SER A 410 -5.51 -7.38 32.89
N LEU A 411 -5.46 -7.97 31.67
CA LEU A 411 -6.60 -8.14 30.77
C LEU A 411 -7.03 -9.61 30.81
N ILE A 412 -8.26 -9.87 31.23
CA ILE A 412 -8.80 -11.21 31.41
C ILE A 412 -9.92 -11.46 30.39
N LEU A 413 -9.80 -12.57 29.69
CA LEU A 413 -10.73 -12.97 28.63
C LEU A 413 -11.34 -14.33 28.96
N PHE A 414 -12.65 -14.37 29.25
CA PHE A 414 -13.40 -15.59 29.54
C PHE A 414 -14.37 -15.93 28.41
N ASP A 415 -14.25 -17.10 27.81
CA ASP A 415 -15.22 -17.59 26.84
C ASP A 415 -16.18 -18.58 27.49
N GLU A 416 -17.49 -18.43 27.26
CA GLU A 416 -18.58 -19.25 27.79
C GLU A 416 -18.50 -19.45 29.32
N LEU A 417 -18.21 -18.35 30.06
CA LEU A 417 -17.98 -18.41 31.50
C LEU A 417 -19.17 -19.04 32.24
N GLY A 418 -18.87 -20.09 33.02
CA GLY A 418 -19.83 -20.85 33.80
C GLY A 418 -20.54 -21.99 33.05
N ALA A 419 -20.22 -22.21 31.76
CA ALA A 419 -20.80 -23.28 30.97
C ALA A 419 -20.37 -24.69 31.45
N GLY A 420 -21.18 -25.71 31.15
CA GLY A 420 -20.88 -27.11 31.46
C GLY A 420 -21.33 -27.64 32.82
N THR A 421 -22.09 -26.85 33.60
CA THR A 421 -22.73 -27.26 34.86
C THR A 421 -24.19 -26.84 34.88
N ASP A 422 -24.85 -26.99 36.06
CA ASP A 422 -26.22 -26.48 36.26
C ASP A 422 -26.27 -24.98 35.93
N PRO A 423 -27.26 -24.54 35.13
CA PRO A 423 -27.32 -23.15 34.66
C PRO A 423 -27.36 -22.12 35.78
N VAL A 424 -28.05 -22.41 36.90
CA VAL A 424 -28.16 -21.48 38.02
C VAL A 424 -26.85 -21.39 38.80
N GLU A 425 -26.18 -22.53 39.02
CA GLU A 425 -24.88 -22.57 39.69
C GLU A 425 -23.80 -21.95 38.77
N GLY A 426 -23.82 -22.26 37.49
CA GLY A 426 -22.87 -21.71 36.52
C GLY A 426 -22.97 -20.18 36.41
N ALA A 427 -24.19 -19.64 36.35
CA ALA A 427 -24.41 -18.19 36.34
C ALA A 427 -23.94 -17.51 37.63
N ALA A 428 -24.23 -18.10 38.79
CA ALA A 428 -23.81 -17.58 40.10
C ALA A 428 -22.29 -17.56 40.24
N LEU A 429 -21.59 -18.66 39.82
CA LEU A 429 -20.15 -18.74 39.78
C LEU A 429 -19.52 -17.70 38.82
N ALA A 430 -20.08 -17.56 37.63
CA ALA A 430 -19.61 -16.59 36.65
C ALA A 430 -19.68 -15.14 37.18
N ILE A 431 -20.79 -14.76 37.83
CA ILE A 431 -20.92 -13.44 38.46
C ILE A 431 -19.87 -13.27 39.57
N ALA A 432 -19.69 -14.28 40.45
CA ALA A 432 -18.72 -14.22 41.52
C ALA A 432 -17.28 -14.09 41.03
N ILE A 433 -16.92 -14.83 39.98
CA ILE A 433 -15.59 -14.74 39.32
C ILE A 433 -15.37 -13.34 38.77
N ILE A 434 -16.32 -12.80 38.00
CA ILE A 434 -16.22 -11.44 37.45
C ILE A 434 -16.07 -10.41 38.58
N GLN A 435 -16.88 -10.49 39.62
CA GLN A 435 -16.80 -9.56 40.78
C GLN A 435 -15.43 -9.66 41.47
N HIS A 436 -14.89 -10.87 41.64
CA HIS A 436 -13.58 -11.07 42.25
C HIS A 436 -12.47 -10.40 41.46
N VAL A 437 -12.37 -10.66 40.15
CA VAL A 437 -11.30 -10.06 39.32
C VAL A 437 -11.47 -8.55 39.17
N ARG A 438 -12.70 -8.04 39.15
CA ARG A 438 -12.96 -6.60 39.19
C ARG A 438 -12.48 -5.96 40.50
N ALA A 439 -12.65 -6.63 41.62
CA ALA A 439 -12.14 -6.14 42.91
C ALA A 439 -10.62 -6.02 42.94
N LEU A 440 -9.88 -6.83 42.13
CA LEU A 440 -8.45 -6.69 41.91
C LEU A 440 -8.07 -5.53 40.98
N GLY A 441 -9.06 -4.94 40.26
CA GLY A 441 -8.85 -3.83 39.33
C GLY A 441 -8.58 -4.26 37.88
N ALA A 442 -8.60 -5.55 37.57
CA ALA A 442 -8.41 -6.10 36.23
C ALA A 442 -9.47 -5.62 35.24
N LYS A 443 -9.13 -5.64 33.96
CA LYS A 443 -10.09 -5.44 32.86
C LYS A 443 -10.59 -6.79 32.36
N VAL A 444 -11.90 -6.92 32.20
CA VAL A 444 -12.54 -8.22 31.91
C VAL A 444 -13.38 -8.11 30.65
N ALA A 445 -13.23 -9.06 29.74
CA ALA A 445 -14.21 -9.32 28.70
C ALA A 445 -14.65 -10.78 28.80
N ALA A 446 -15.94 -11.02 28.92
CA ALA A 446 -16.49 -12.35 29.10
C ALA A 446 -17.62 -12.62 28.13
N THR A 447 -17.69 -13.81 27.57
CA THR A 447 -18.86 -14.23 26.80
C THR A 447 -19.75 -15.16 27.64
N THR A 448 -21.04 -15.09 27.39
CA THR A 448 -21.99 -15.96 28.07
C THR A 448 -23.30 -16.09 27.27
N HIS A 449 -24.07 -17.10 27.63
CA HIS A 449 -25.44 -17.28 27.16
C HIS A 449 -26.49 -17.17 28.29
N TYR A 450 -26.03 -16.92 29.56
CA TYR A 450 -26.93 -16.82 30.73
C TYR A 450 -27.64 -15.46 30.79
N ALA A 451 -28.96 -15.51 31.11
CA ALA A 451 -29.76 -14.31 31.27
C ALA A 451 -29.40 -13.51 32.52
N GLU A 452 -28.96 -14.20 33.56
CA GLU A 452 -28.55 -13.63 34.85
C GLU A 452 -27.34 -12.67 34.67
N LEU A 453 -26.37 -13.02 33.82
CA LEU A 453 -25.25 -12.17 33.55
C LEU A 453 -25.64 -10.91 32.72
N LYS A 454 -26.67 -11.01 31.85
CA LYS A 454 -27.22 -9.81 31.20
C LYS A 454 -27.81 -8.83 32.22
N THR A 455 -28.56 -9.36 33.15
CA THR A 455 -29.19 -8.58 34.26
C THR A 455 -28.10 -8.00 35.16
N PHE A 456 -27.10 -8.80 35.52
CA PHE A 456 -25.95 -8.36 36.31
C PHE A 456 -25.26 -7.16 35.65
N ALA A 457 -25.00 -7.24 34.35
CA ALA A 457 -24.36 -6.15 33.59
C ALA A 457 -25.22 -4.90 33.46
N MET A 458 -26.56 -5.03 33.49
CA MET A 458 -27.48 -3.87 33.49
C MET A 458 -27.59 -3.17 34.87
N THR A 459 -27.36 -3.90 35.94
CA THR A 459 -27.58 -3.42 37.32
C THR A 459 -26.31 -3.03 38.07
N THR A 460 -25.13 -3.46 37.52
CA THR A 460 -23.85 -3.26 38.21
C THR A 460 -23.04 -2.15 37.54
N PRO A 461 -22.77 -1.05 38.25
CA PRO A 461 -21.93 0.03 37.73
C PRO A 461 -20.54 -0.48 37.27
N GLY A 462 -20.09 -0.02 36.14
CA GLY A 462 -18.78 -0.42 35.55
C GLY A 462 -18.79 -1.76 34.81
N VAL A 463 -19.93 -2.44 34.70
CA VAL A 463 -20.16 -3.61 33.85
C VAL A 463 -21.07 -3.19 32.72
N GLU A 464 -20.70 -3.52 31.49
CA GLU A 464 -21.46 -3.17 30.29
C GLU A 464 -21.83 -4.41 29.49
N ASN A 465 -23.04 -4.41 28.93
CA ASN A 465 -23.47 -5.44 28.01
C ASN A 465 -22.98 -5.18 26.61
N ALA A 466 -22.67 -6.25 25.89
CA ALA A 466 -22.55 -6.23 24.45
C ALA A 466 -23.28 -7.41 23.81
N SER A 467 -23.71 -7.25 22.58
CA SER A 467 -24.34 -8.35 21.83
C SER A 467 -23.72 -8.50 20.44
N CYS A 468 -23.57 -9.75 20.03
CA CYS A 468 -23.32 -10.06 18.62
C CYS A 468 -24.65 -10.04 17.86
N GLU A 469 -24.74 -9.13 16.89
CA GLU A 469 -25.96 -8.93 16.10
C GLU A 469 -26.23 -10.17 15.22
N PHE A 470 -27.49 -10.56 15.16
CA PHE A 470 -27.96 -11.69 14.37
C PHE A 470 -29.14 -11.25 13.51
N ASP A 471 -29.07 -11.48 12.21
CA ASP A 471 -30.17 -11.18 11.29
C ASP A 471 -31.14 -12.36 11.27
N VAL A 472 -32.32 -12.11 11.81
CA VAL A 472 -33.41 -13.11 11.86
C VAL A 472 -34.06 -13.34 10.48
N GLU A 473 -33.96 -12.34 9.57
CA GLU A 473 -34.51 -12.49 8.21
C GLU A 473 -33.67 -13.43 7.35
N THR A 474 -32.35 -13.32 7.45
CA THR A 474 -31.42 -14.17 6.69
C THR A 474 -30.99 -15.43 7.45
N LEU A 475 -31.30 -15.55 8.74
CA LEU A 475 -30.78 -16.57 9.68
C LEU A 475 -29.24 -16.62 9.70
N SER A 476 -28.63 -15.47 9.56
CA SER A 476 -27.18 -15.36 9.47
C SER A 476 -26.63 -14.38 10.51
N PRO A 477 -25.46 -14.66 11.08
CA PRO A 477 -24.79 -13.68 11.93
C PRO A 477 -24.30 -12.50 11.06
N THR A 478 -24.50 -11.28 11.55
CA THR A 478 -23.91 -10.09 10.93
C THR A 478 -22.47 -9.87 11.38
N TYR A 479 -22.04 -10.57 12.43
CA TYR A 479 -20.74 -10.43 13.11
C TYR A 479 -20.46 -9.05 13.68
N ARG A 480 -21.46 -8.17 13.78
CA ARG A 480 -21.31 -6.84 14.39
C ARG A 480 -21.46 -6.95 15.91
N LEU A 481 -20.56 -6.29 16.63
CA LEU A 481 -20.61 -6.18 18.09
C LEU A 481 -21.31 -4.86 18.48
N LEU A 482 -22.35 -4.96 19.29
CA LEU A 482 -23.17 -3.85 19.74
C LEU A 482 -22.97 -3.67 21.23
N ILE A 483 -22.26 -2.62 21.65
CA ILE A 483 -22.01 -2.29 23.06
C ILE A 483 -23.21 -1.49 23.61
N GLY A 484 -23.52 -1.67 24.88
CA GLY A 484 -24.64 -1.01 25.59
C GLY A 484 -25.99 -1.74 25.48
N ILE A 485 -26.02 -2.86 24.73
CA ILE A 485 -27.29 -3.59 24.50
C ILE A 485 -27.07 -5.08 24.76
N PRO A 486 -27.83 -5.69 25.69
CA PRO A 486 -27.81 -7.13 25.84
C PRO A 486 -28.45 -7.83 24.65
N GLY A 487 -27.85 -8.96 24.25
CA GLY A 487 -28.40 -9.77 23.16
C GLY A 487 -29.69 -10.44 23.54
N LYS A 488 -30.68 -10.43 22.64
CA LYS A 488 -31.90 -11.21 22.82
C LYS A 488 -31.71 -12.65 22.37
N SER A 489 -32.53 -13.53 22.93
CA SER A 489 -32.61 -14.89 22.43
C SER A 489 -33.44 -14.93 21.15
N ASN A 490 -32.86 -15.46 20.08
CA ASN A 490 -33.55 -15.62 18.81
C ASN A 490 -34.02 -17.06 18.57
N ALA A 491 -33.96 -17.92 19.59
CA ALA A 491 -34.25 -19.34 19.46
C ALA A 491 -35.63 -19.60 18.87
N PHE A 492 -36.70 -18.96 19.33
CA PHE A 492 -38.04 -19.12 18.80
C PHE A 492 -38.19 -18.61 17.37
N ALA A 493 -37.56 -17.48 17.03
CA ALA A 493 -37.61 -16.93 15.68
C ALA A 493 -36.86 -17.85 14.69
N ILE A 494 -35.72 -18.36 15.10
CA ILE A 494 -34.90 -19.29 14.32
C ILE A 494 -35.69 -20.61 14.13
N SER A 495 -36.24 -21.19 15.23
CA SER A 495 -37.04 -22.46 15.18
C SER A 495 -38.23 -22.33 14.26
N LYS A 496 -38.97 -21.22 14.34
CA LYS A 496 -40.12 -20.95 13.46
C LYS A 496 -39.70 -20.94 11.99
N ARG A 497 -38.61 -20.30 11.68
CA ARG A 497 -38.13 -20.19 10.31
C ARG A 497 -37.54 -21.50 9.75
N LEU A 498 -37.01 -22.35 10.63
CA LEU A 498 -36.57 -23.69 10.32
C LEU A 498 -37.75 -24.69 10.17
N GLY A 499 -38.98 -24.24 10.38
CA GLY A 499 -40.19 -25.01 10.15
C GLY A 499 -40.80 -25.68 11.38
N LEU A 500 -40.35 -25.27 12.61
CA LEU A 500 -41.01 -25.76 13.83
C LEU A 500 -42.44 -25.19 13.88
N PRO A 501 -43.50 -26.04 14.09
CA PRO A 501 -44.88 -25.58 14.13
C PRO A 501 -45.11 -24.52 15.20
N ASP A 502 -45.88 -23.46 14.87
CA ASP A 502 -46.17 -22.35 15.76
C ASP A 502 -46.77 -22.83 17.10
N ARG A 503 -47.60 -23.91 17.10
CA ARG A 503 -48.13 -24.51 18.33
C ARG A 503 -47.03 -24.96 19.32
N VAL A 504 -45.96 -25.60 18.79
CA VAL A 504 -44.86 -26.06 19.65
C VAL A 504 -44.11 -24.87 20.25
N ILE A 505 -43.99 -23.80 19.46
CA ILE A 505 -43.36 -22.56 19.93
C ILE A 505 -44.22 -21.86 21.00
N GLU A 506 -45.55 -21.84 20.82
CA GLU A 506 -46.44 -21.25 21.78
C GLU A 506 -46.45 -22.05 23.08
N ASP A 507 -46.51 -23.39 22.99
CA ASP A 507 -46.44 -24.28 24.18
C ASP A 507 -45.10 -24.08 24.91
N ALA A 508 -43.94 -23.90 24.18
CA ALA A 508 -42.69 -23.62 24.79
C ALA A 508 -42.64 -22.23 25.51
N LYS A 509 -43.26 -21.21 24.93
CA LYS A 509 -43.34 -19.87 25.54
C LYS A 509 -44.15 -19.90 26.85
N VAL A 510 -45.16 -20.73 26.91
CA VAL A 510 -45.99 -20.89 28.18
C VAL A 510 -45.16 -21.49 29.31
N GLN A 511 -44.14 -22.31 28.99
CA GLN A 511 -43.22 -22.86 30.02
C GLN A 511 -42.18 -21.85 30.52
N MET A 512 -42.02 -20.72 29.85
CA MET A 512 -41.12 -19.67 30.33
C MET A 512 -41.76 -18.85 31.45
N SER A 513 -40.93 -18.36 32.38
CA SER A 513 -41.39 -17.44 33.43
C SER A 513 -41.90 -16.11 32.83
N GLY A 514 -42.97 -15.55 33.40
CA GLY A 514 -43.52 -14.28 32.89
C GLY A 514 -42.57 -13.09 32.97
N GLU A 515 -41.59 -13.12 33.86
CA GLU A 515 -40.53 -12.10 33.98
C GLU A 515 -39.54 -12.19 32.79
N SER A 516 -39.14 -13.39 32.41
CA SER A 516 -38.24 -13.61 31.24
C SER A 516 -38.89 -13.13 29.96
N VAL A 517 -40.21 -13.37 29.78
CA VAL A 517 -40.93 -12.91 28.57
C VAL A 517 -41.01 -11.38 28.52
N ARG A 518 -41.32 -10.69 29.62
CA ARG A 518 -41.35 -9.22 29.65
C ARG A 518 -39.98 -8.59 29.41
N PHE A 519 -38.92 -9.20 29.93
CA PHE A 519 -37.55 -8.76 29.68
C PHE A 519 -37.15 -8.84 28.19
N GLU A 520 -37.45 -9.94 27.53
CA GLU A 520 -37.18 -10.13 26.08
C GLU A 520 -38.04 -9.16 25.23
N ASP A 521 -39.27 -8.82 25.61
CA ASP A 521 -40.09 -7.83 24.92
C ASP A 521 -39.49 -6.42 25.01
N VAL A 522 -39.00 -6.02 26.18
CA VAL A 522 -38.31 -4.73 26.37
C VAL A 522 -37.04 -4.65 25.53
N LEU A 523 -36.25 -5.73 25.50
CA LEU A 523 -35.06 -5.81 24.66
C LEU A 523 -35.40 -5.66 23.18
N THR A 524 -36.48 -6.28 22.71
CA THR A 524 -36.94 -6.18 21.32
C THR A 524 -37.30 -4.74 20.92
N GLN A 525 -37.98 -4.00 21.82
CA GLN A 525 -38.33 -2.60 21.60
C GLN A 525 -37.08 -1.69 21.61
N LEU A 526 -36.12 -1.96 22.49
CA LEU A 526 -34.84 -1.25 22.55
C LEU A 526 -34.00 -1.40 21.24
N GLU A 527 -33.87 -2.63 20.74
CA GLU A 527 -33.17 -2.90 19.48
C GLU A 527 -33.86 -2.21 18.30
N ALA A 528 -35.19 -2.29 18.20
CA ALA A 528 -35.92 -1.61 17.13
C ALA A 528 -35.70 -0.09 17.11
N LYS A 529 -35.74 0.55 18.29
CA LYS A 529 -35.42 1.98 18.43
C LYS A 529 -34.00 2.31 18.07
N ARG A 530 -33.02 1.48 18.50
CA ARG A 530 -31.62 1.67 18.16
C ARG A 530 -31.37 1.56 16.66
N GLN A 531 -31.88 0.51 16.01
CA GLN A 531 -31.75 0.34 14.55
C GLN A 531 -32.32 1.54 13.77
N ALA A 532 -33.44 2.10 14.27
CA ALA A 532 -34.03 3.29 13.68
C ALA A 532 -33.14 4.54 13.88
N LEU A 533 -32.47 4.67 15.03
CA LEU A 533 -31.51 5.77 15.30
C LEU A 533 -30.25 5.61 14.43
N GLU A 534 -29.68 4.42 14.37
CA GLU A 534 -28.47 4.11 13.59
C GLU A 534 -28.69 4.39 12.08
N LYS A 535 -29.84 3.98 11.53
CA LYS A 535 -30.21 4.31 10.15
C LYS A 535 -30.24 5.83 9.92
N ARG A 536 -30.80 6.58 10.89
CA ARG A 536 -30.83 8.05 10.81
C ARG A 536 -29.44 8.69 10.92
N GLU A 537 -28.60 8.13 11.76
CA GLU A 537 -27.22 8.61 11.96
C GLU A 537 -26.38 8.38 10.71
N VAL A 538 -26.43 7.19 10.12
CA VAL A 538 -25.77 6.88 8.84
C VAL A 538 -26.26 7.77 7.70
N GLU A 539 -27.56 8.03 7.65
CA GLU A 539 -28.13 8.94 6.66
C GLU A 539 -27.70 10.39 6.89
N ALA A 540 -27.65 10.83 8.15
CA ALA A 540 -27.17 12.17 8.53
C ALA A 540 -25.68 12.33 8.21
N GLU A 541 -24.84 11.32 8.49
CA GLU A 541 -23.41 11.34 8.17
C GLU A 541 -23.16 11.36 6.65
N ARG A 542 -23.94 10.57 5.90
CA ARG A 542 -23.90 10.58 4.42
C ARG A 542 -24.24 11.96 3.86
N LEU A 543 -25.32 12.57 4.37
CA LEU A 543 -25.72 13.91 3.98
C LEU A 543 -24.69 14.97 4.38
N PHE A 544 -24.04 14.81 5.53
CA PHE A 544 -22.98 15.71 5.97
C PHE A 544 -21.77 15.64 5.05
N ARG A 545 -21.27 14.43 4.73
CA ARG A 545 -20.17 14.24 3.78
C ARG A 545 -20.51 14.78 2.40
N GLN A 546 -21.73 14.58 1.93
CA GLN A 546 -22.17 15.10 0.65
C GLN A 546 -22.18 16.64 0.66
N ARG A 547 -22.60 17.26 1.75
CA ARG A 547 -22.52 18.72 1.95
C ARG A 547 -21.10 19.26 1.97
N GLU A 548 -20.17 18.56 2.62
CA GLU A 548 -18.76 18.95 2.63
C GLU A 548 -18.14 18.87 1.24
N GLU A 549 -18.41 17.81 0.50
CA GLU A 549 -17.95 17.67 -0.89
C GLU A 549 -18.53 18.75 -1.79
N ASP A 550 -19.83 19.04 -1.68
CA ASP A 550 -20.48 20.08 -2.46
C ASP A 550 -19.96 21.48 -2.10
N ALA A 551 -19.69 21.72 -0.80
CA ALA A 551 -19.08 22.96 -0.33
C ALA A 551 -17.64 23.12 -0.84
N ARG A 552 -16.85 22.04 -0.88
CA ARG A 552 -15.50 22.04 -1.45
C ARG A 552 -15.55 22.33 -2.95
N LYS A 553 -16.37 21.61 -3.71
CA LYS A 553 -16.55 21.83 -5.15
C LYS A 553 -17.01 23.26 -5.46
N ALA A 554 -17.90 23.80 -4.63
CA ALA A 554 -18.36 25.18 -4.77
C ALA A 554 -17.24 26.21 -4.52
N ARG A 555 -16.36 25.98 -3.55
CA ARG A 555 -15.18 26.82 -3.31
C ARG A 555 -14.18 26.76 -4.47
N GLU A 556 -13.86 25.56 -4.93
CA GLU A 556 -12.95 25.34 -6.06
C GLU A 556 -13.50 26.02 -7.33
N PHE A 557 -14.80 25.87 -7.61
CA PHE A 557 -15.46 26.53 -8.73
C PHE A 557 -15.43 28.06 -8.62
N LYS A 558 -15.66 28.59 -7.43
CA LYS A 558 -15.57 30.03 -7.18
C LYS A 558 -14.17 30.57 -7.43
N GLU A 559 -13.14 29.88 -6.93
CA GLU A 559 -11.73 30.27 -7.18
C GLU A 559 -11.36 30.21 -8.67
N GLN A 560 -11.82 29.16 -9.38
CA GLN A 560 -11.61 29.07 -10.82
C GLN A 560 -12.28 30.21 -11.58
N MET A 561 -13.50 30.57 -11.21
CA MET A 561 -14.22 31.69 -11.80
C MET A 561 -13.54 33.04 -11.52
N GLU A 562 -13.03 33.25 -10.30
CA GLU A 562 -12.28 34.45 -9.95
C GLU A 562 -10.98 34.54 -10.77
N ARG A 563 -10.21 33.45 -10.85
CA ARG A 563 -8.98 33.38 -11.68
C ARG A 563 -9.29 33.60 -13.18
N ALA A 564 -10.35 32.99 -13.68
CA ALA A 564 -10.76 33.18 -15.08
C ALA A 564 -11.17 34.63 -15.37
N ARG A 565 -11.87 35.28 -14.44
CA ARG A 565 -12.25 36.71 -14.54
C ARG A 565 -11.03 37.61 -14.55
N ASP A 566 -10.09 37.39 -13.63
CA ASP A 566 -8.89 38.22 -13.52
C ASP A 566 -7.96 38.04 -14.73
N ASN A 567 -7.86 36.82 -15.26
CA ASN A 567 -7.14 36.54 -16.51
C ASN A 567 -7.81 37.20 -17.73
N ALA A 568 -9.13 37.16 -17.81
CA ALA A 568 -9.88 37.84 -18.90
C ALA A 568 -9.71 39.34 -18.84
N ARG A 569 -9.72 39.91 -17.64
CA ARG A 569 -9.50 41.35 -17.41
C ARG A 569 -8.07 41.75 -17.82
N SER A 570 -7.06 41.02 -17.39
CA SER A 570 -5.66 41.34 -17.72
C SER A 570 -5.37 41.19 -19.22
N ARG A 571 -5.95 40.16 -19.89
CA ARG A 571 -5.89 40.03 -21.35
C ARG A 571 -6.58 41.18 -22.09
N GLY A 572 -7.75 41.60 -21.61
CA GLY A 572 -8.48 42.78 -22.16
C GLY A 572 -7.68 44.06 -22.03
N GLU A 573 -7.04 44.29 -20.88
CA GLU A 573 -6.17 45.47 -20.66
C GLU A 573 -4.90 45.43 -21.52
N ALA A 574 -4.30 44.27 -21.70
CA ALA A 574 -3.12 44.09 -22.56
C ALA A 574 -3.46 44.32 -24.05
N GLU A 575 -4.61 43.80 -24.52
CA GLU A 575 -5.06 43.99 -25.89
C GLU A 575 -5.45 45.45 -26.19
N ALA A 576 -6.13 46.12 -25.25
CA ALA A 576 -6.42 47.51 -25.36
C ALA A 576 -5.13 48.37 -25.45
N LYS A 577 -4.12 48.08 -24.64
CA LYS A 577 -2.81 48.75 -24.74
C LYS A 577 -2.10 48.49 -26.08
N ARG A 578 -2.23 47.27 -26.60
CA ARG A 578 -1.66 46.93 -27.92
C ARG A 578 -2.33 47.69 -29.07
N ILE A 579 -3.65 47.76 -29.05
CA ILE A 579 -4.42 48.49 -30.08
C ILE A 579 -4.10 50.01 -30.03
N LEU A 580 -4.01 50.59 -28.82
CA LEU A 580 -3.64 52.00 -28.64
C LEU A 580 -2.20 52.27 -29.14
N LYS A 581 -1.25 51.36 -28.86
CA LYS A 581 0.12 51.49 -29.37
C LYS A 581 0.14 51.42 -30.90
N GLN A 582 -0.54 50.45 -31.51
CA GLN A 582 -0.64 50.33 -32.96
C GLN A 582 -1.26 51.58 -33.60
N ALA A 583 -2.33 52.14 -33.01
CA ALA A 583 -2.94 53.37 -33.51
C ALA A 583 -1.98 54.56 -33.41
N ARG A 584 -1.18 54.70 -32.35
CA ARG A 584 -0.14 55.71 -32.21
C ARG A 584 0.95 55.55 -33.29
N ASP A 585 1.50 54.34 -33.44
CA ASP A 585 2.58 54.04 -34.39
C ASP A 585 2.09 54.32 -35.83
N THR A 586 0.84 53.97 -36.18
CA THR A 586 0.22 54.27 -37.50
C THR A 586 0.03 55.78 -37.69
N THR A 587 -0.39 56.48 -36.63
CA THR A 587 -0.57 57.94 -36.70
C THR A 587 0.76 58.64 -36.85
N ASP A 588 1.81 58.23 -36.18
CA ASP A 588 3.14 58.78 -36.29
C ASP A 588 3.77 58.47 -37.68
N GLN A 589 3.53 57.30 -38.28
CA GLN A 589 3.89 57.00 -39.68
C GLN A 589 3.21 57.90 -40.68
N VAL A 590 1.87 58.10 -40.57
CA VAL A 590 1.12 59.00 -41.43
C VAL A 590 1.60 60.46 -41.30
N PHE A 591 1.93 60.90 -40.06
CA PHE A 591 2.56 62.22 -39.86
C PHE A 591 3.94 62.36 -40.45
N ALA A 592 4.74 61.27 -40.38
CA ALA A 592 6.07 61.25 -41.00
C ALA A 592 5.95 61.35 -42.54
N GLU A 593 5.06 60.55 -43.16
CA GLU A 593 4.78 60.59 -44.60
C GLU A 593 4.24 61.96 -45.06
N LEU A 594 3.30 62.55 -44.27
CA LEU A 594 2.81 63.93 -44.55
C LEU A 594 3.91 64.98 -44.40
N ALA A 595 4.85 64.76 -43.43
CA ALA A 595 5.99 65.66 -43.29
C ALA A 595 6.97 65.50 -44.44
N GLU A 596 7.19 64.34 -44.99
CA GLU A 596 8.00 64.06 -46.18
C GLU A 596 7.35 64.59 -47.43
N MET A 597 6.04 64.38 -47.64
CA MET A 597 5.27 65.01 -48.77
C MET A 597 5.26 66.51 -48.65
N ARG A 598 5.17 67.10 -47.46
CA ARG A 598 5.31 68.56 -47.27
C ARG A 598 6.73 69.13 -47.50
N LYS A 599 7.78 68.34 -47.18
CA LYS A 599 9.17 68.67 -47.59
C LYS A 599 9.33 68.66 -49.09
N ALA A 600 8.64 67.74 -49.76
CA ALA A 600 8.57 67.76 -51.26
C ALA A 600 7.76 68.91 -51.83
N GLN A 601 6.66 69.35 -51.14
CA GLN A 601 5.81 70.53 -51.53
C GLN A 601 6.31 71.84 -51.00
N ALA A 602 7.09 71.91 -49.94
CA ALA A 602 7.66 73.13 -49.37
C ALA A 602 8.86 73.72 -50.08
N LYS A 603 9.03 73.29 -51.36
CA LYS A 603 9.73 74.16 -52.38
C LYS A 603 8.73 75.20 -52.97
N ALA A 604 7.45 75.16 -52.56
CA ALA A 604 6.50 76.20 -52.95
C ALA A 604 5.47 76.44 -51.74
N GLU A 605 5.57 77.72 -51.19
CA GLU A 605 4.62 78.40 -50.27
C GLU A 605 4.46 77.96 -48.82
N ARG A 606 4.89 78.86 -47.97
CA ARG A 606 4.79 79.19 -46.54
C ARG A 606 3.66 78.63 -45.71
N ALA A 607 4.12 78.14 -44.59
CA ALA A 607 3.60 77.96 -43.21
C ALA A 607 2.36 78.71 -42.80
N MET A 608 1.31 78.01 -42.36
CA MET A 608 0.57 78.21 -41.07
C MET A 608 -0.54 77.14 -41.01
N ASN A 609 -0.69 76.47 -39.91
CA ASN A 609 -1.75 75.55 -39.51
C ASN A 609 -1.39 74.11 -39.26
N ALA A 610 -0.11 73.72 -39.27
CA ALA A 610 0.26 72.26 -38.90
C ALA A 610 0.36 72.00 -37.40
N ASN A 611 0.54 73.08 -36.60
CA ASN A 611 0.71 72.85 -35.12
C ASN A 611 -0.66 72.73 -34.41
N GLU A 612 -1.71 73.44 -34.94
CA GLU A 612 -3.07 73.32 -34.36
C GLU A 612 -3.71 71.97 -34.61
N ALA A 613 -3.57 71.45 -35.83
CA ALA A 613 -4.05 70.06 -36.14
C ALA A 613 -3.37 68.98 -35.35
N ARG A 614 -2.03 69.10 -35.04
CA ARG A 614 -1.28 68.20 -34.17
C ARG A 614 -1.73 68.29 -32.70
N ALA A 615 -2.03 69.51 -32.23
CA ALA A 615 -2.48 69.71 -30.85
C ALA A 615 -3.89 69.13 -30.65
N GLU A 616 -4.78 69.28 -31.65
CA GLU A 616 -6.17 68.79 -31.61
C GLU A 616 -6.21 67.23 -31.66
N LEU A 617 -5.37 66.63 -32.50
CA LEU A 617 -5.29 65.18 -32.61
C LEU A 617 -4.64 64.51 -31.31
N ARG A 618 -3.65 65.21 -30.73
CA ARG A 618 -3.09 64.74 -29.43
C ARG A 618 -4.10 64.90 -28.31
N ARG A 619 -4.96 65.94 -28.33
CA ARG A 619 -6.02 66.10 -27.35
C ARG A 619 -7.05 64.98 -27.47
N LYS A 620 -7.50 64.67 -28.72
CA LYS A 620 -8.43 63.56 -28.97
C LYS A 620 -7.84 62.18 -28.61
N LEU A 621 -6.55 61.95 -28.78
CA LEU A 621 -5.87 60.73 -28.38
C LEU A 621 -5.75 60.60 -26.83
N ASN A 622 -5.46 61.69 -26.15
CA ASN A 622 -5.45 61.74 -24.69
C ASN A 622 -6.85 61.56 -24.09
N GLU A 623 -7.89 62.15 -24.70
CA GLU A 623 -9.29 61.94 -24.34
C GLU A 623 -9.73 60.50 -24.56
N ALA A 624 -9.22 59.82 -25.61
CA ALA A 624 -9.46 58.40 -25.85
C ALA A 624 -8.69 57.48 -24.82
N GLU A 625 -7.51 57.90 -24.38
CA GLU A 625 -6.71 57.22 -23.35
C GLU A 625 -7.34 57.39 -21.97
N GLU A 626 -7.87 58.57 -21.64
CA GLU A 626 -8.63 58.80 -20.42
C GLU A 626 -9.97 58.04 -20.43
N LEU A 627 -10.63 57.91 -21.55
CA LEU A 627 -11.82 57.12 -21.72
C LEU A 627 -11.53 55.61 -21.62
N ALA A 628 -10.39 55.13 -22.04
CA ALA A 628 -9.97 53.71 -21.89
C ALA A 628 -9.48 53.42 -20.47
N ALA A 629 -8.85 54.37 -19.78
CA ALA A 629 -8.35 54.21 -18.41
C ALA A 629 -9.42 54.47 -17.32
N GLY A 630 -10.52 55.14 -17.64
CA GLY A 630 -11.45 55.73 -16.67
C GLY A 630 -12.89 55.22 -16.66
N ARG A 631 -13.30 54.28 -17.52
CA ARG A 631 -14.65 53.74 -17.38
C ARG A 631 -14.71 52.68 -16.27
N ARG A 632 -14.86 53.13 -15.00
CA ARG A 632 -15.80 52.49 -14.11
C ARG A 632 -17.10 52.36 -14.88
N TYR A 633 -17.60 51.11 -15.01
CA TYR A 633 -18.94 50.85 -15.51
C TYR A 633 -19.90 51.65 -14.60
N GLU A 634 -20.34 52.79 -15.01
CA GLU A 634 -21.57 53.40 -14.51
C GLU A 634 -22.66 52.39 -14.88
N LYS A 635 -23.32 51.84 -13.87
CA LYS A 635 -24.53 51.05 -14.04
C LYS A 635 -25.49 51.87 -14.86
N ALA A 636 -25.88 51.37 -16.01
CA ALA A 636 -26.97 51.96 -16.79
C ALA A 636 -28.17 52.20 -15.84
N PRO A 637 -28.79 53.37 -15.83
CA PRO A 637 -29.89 53.68 -14.94
C PRO A 637 -31.00 52.64 -15.18
N ILE A 638 -31.33 51.88 -14.12
CA ILE A 638 -32.45 50.94 -14.16
C ILE A 638 -33.73 51.76 -14.28
N PRO A 639 -34.59 51.53 -15.32
CA PRO A 639 -35.83 52.24 -15.44
C PRO A 639 -36.70 51.99 -14.20
N LYS A 640 -37.22 53.09 -13.61
CA LYS A 640 -38.09 52.98 -12.43
C LYS A 640 -39.30 52.10 -12.79
N PRO A 641 -39.69 51.22 -11.89
CA PRO A 641 -40.82 50.31 -12.14
C PRO A 641 -42.10 51.10 -12.38
N SER A 642 -42.88 50.71 -13.35
CA SER A 642 -44.13 51.35 -13.76
C SER A 642 -45.22 51.36 -12.67
N ARG A 643 -45.09 50.45 -11.68
CA ARG A 643 -45.92 50.33 -10.48
C ARG A 643 -45.09 49.84 -9.26
N PRO A 644 -45.58 50.02 -8.04
CA PRO A 644 -44.93 49.43 -6.87
C PRO A 644 -44.83 47.90 -6.99
N ILE A 645 -43.63 47.37 -6.68
CA ILE A 645 -43.34 45.93 -6.71
C ILE A 645 -44.06 45.24 -5.53
N GLN A 646 -44.75 44.15 -5.77
CA GLN A 646 -45.51 43.39 -4.79
C GLN A 646 -44.99 41.97 -4.68
N ALA A 647 -45.30 41.28 -3.59
CA ALA A 647 -45.00 39.86 -3.41
C ALA A 647 -45.67 39.03 -4.52
N GLY A 648 -44.93 38.17 -5.17
CA GLY A 648 -45.36 37.37 -6.33
C GLY A 648 -44.96 37.97 -7.69
N ASP A 649 -44.37 39.19 -7.73
CA ASP A 649 -43.85 39.76 -8.98
C ASP A 649 -42.54 39.09 -9.40
N LEU A 650 -42.29 39.01 -10.70
CA LEU A 650 -41.02 38.58 -11.28
C LEU A 650 -40.16 39.81 -11.60
N VAL A 651 -38.91 39.75 -11.11
CA VAL A 651 -37.92 40.81 -11.29
C VAL A 651 -36.62 40.27 -11.87
N GLU A 652 -35.97 41.08 -12.68
CA GLU A 652 -34.64 40.78 -13.22
C GLU A 652 -33.61 41.64 -12.53
N ILE A 653 -32.50 41.01 -12.10
CA ILE A 653 -31.34 41.67 -11.48
C ILE A 653 -30.33 41.93 -12.59
N PRO A 654 -29.95 43.20 -12.88
CA PRO A 654 -28.92 43.52 -13.86
C PRO A 654 -27.60 42.81 -13.55
N GLY A 655 -27.12 41.96 -14.47
CA GLY A 655 -25.92 41.16 -14.31
C GLY A 655 -26.15 39.68 -13.96
N VAL A 656 -27.39 39.31 -13.62
CA VAL A 656 -27.78 37.91 -13.39
C VAL A 656 -28.92 37.59 -14.38
N ARG A 657 -28.65 36.78 -15.42
CA ARG A 657 -29.63 36.43 -16.48
C ARG A 657 -30.75 35.49 -16.02
N THR A 658 -31.23 35.63 -14.78
CA THR A 658 -32.28 34.75 -14.23
C THR A 658 -33.32 35.60 -13.54
N ALA A 659 -34.60 35.38 -13.92
CA ALA A 659 -35.72 36.04 -13.25
C ALA A 659 -35.90 35.49 -11.83
N ALA A 660 -36.09 36.37 -10.87
CA ALA A 660 -36.32 36.03 -9.45
C ALA A 660 -37.76 36.45 -9.07
N GLU A 661 -38.43 35.61 -8.28
CA GLU A 661 -39.74 35.88 -7.72
C GLU A 661 -39.62 36.69 -6.40
N VAL A 662 -40.41 37.72 -6.24
CA VAL A 662 -40.47 38.52 -5.02
C VAL A 662 -41.29 37.79 -3.96
N VAL A 663 -40.63 37.29 -2.90
CA VAL A 663 -41.28 36.55 -1.80
C VAL A 663 -41.93 37.45 -0.79
N SER A 664 -41.31 38.59 -0.49
CA SER A 664 -41.85 39.59 0.44
C SER A 664 -41.18 40.94 0.23
N VAL A 665 -41.90 42.01 0.54
CA VAL A 665 -41.45 43.41 0.50
C VAL A 665 -41.36 43.95 1.91
N GLY A 666 -40.19 44.38 2.35
CA GLY A 666 -39.95 44.99 3.66
C GLY A 666 -40.43 46.44 3.75
N LYS A 667 -40.75 46.93 4.92
CA LYS A 667 -41.21 48.34 5.16
C LYS A 667 -40.13 49.38 4.80
N ASP A 668 -38.91 48.96 4.66
CA ASP A 668 -37.73 49.73 4.26
C ASP A 668 -37.42 49.70 2.74
N GLY A 669 -38.30 49.12 1.93
CA GLY A 669 -38.11 48.98 0.48
C GLY A 669 -37.18 47.86 0.08
N THR A 670 -36.79 46.99 1.00
CA THR A 670 -35.95 45.79 0.70
C THR A 670 -36.83 44.64 0.23
N LEU A 671 -36.51 44.05 -0.91
CA LEU A 671 -37.21 42.92 -1.50
C LEU A 671 -36.49 41.61 -1.13
N GLN A 672 -37.21 40.60 -0.69
CA GLN A 672 -36.71 39.23 -0.61
C GLN A 672 -37.03 38.50 -1.88
N LEU A 673 -36.03 38.07 -2.61
CA LEU A 673 -36.13 37.45 -3.92
C LEU A 673 -35.77 35.97 -3.83
N LYS A 674 -36.45 35.16 -4.63
CA LYS A 674 -36.19 33.74 -4.80
C LYS A 674 -35.90 33.39 -6.27
N ALA A 675 -34.68 33.04 -6.58
CA ALA A 675 -34.26 32.54 -7.89
C ALA A 675 -33.92 31.05 -7.79
N GLY A 676 -34.90 30.20 -8.12
CA GLY A 676 -34.78 28.73 -7.93
C GLY A 676 -34.62 28.36 -6.45
N VAL A 677 -33.46 27.83 -6.06
CA VAL A 677 -33.17 27.44 -4.65
C VAL A 677 -32.52 28.57 -3.84
N LEU A 678 -32.04 29.61 -4.49
CA LEU A 678 -31.36 30.77 -3.85
C LEU A 678 -32.32 31.82 -3.35
N LYS A 679 -32.20 32.23 -2.11
CA LYS A 679 -32.86 33.37 -1.53
C LYS A 679 -31.86 34.54 -1.43
N MET A 680 -32.24 35.74 -1.93
CA MET A 680 -31.38 36.91 -1.90
C MET A 680 -32.20 38.15 -1.49
N LYS A 681 -31.50 39.20 -1.10
CA LYS A 681 -32.11 40.49 -0.78
C LYS A 681 -31.59 41.52 -1.77
N ALA A 682 -32.46 42.37 -2.31
CA ALA A 682 -32.14 43.51 -3.16
C ALA A 682 -33.05 44.68 -2.83
N LYS A 683 -32.64 45.89 -3.18
CA LYS A 683 -33.51 47.07 -3.06
C LYS A 683 -34.37 47.20 -4.30
N ALA A 684 -35.54 47.88 -4.18
CA ALA A 684 -36.46 48.02 -5.28
C ALA A 684 -35.91 48.85 -6.47
N ASP A 685 -34.87 49.63 -6.25
CA ASP A 685 -34.12 50.42 -7.24
C ASP A 685 -32.97 49.61 -7.90
N GLU A 686 -32.70 48.42 -7.43
CA GLU A 686 -31.66 47.55 -7.97
C GLU A 686 -32.19 46.45 -8.90
N VAL A 687 -33.52 46.37 -9.09
CA VAL A 687 -34.19 45.33 -9.87
C VAL A 687 -35.15 45.92 -10.91
N ARG A 688 -35.29 45.20 -12.02
CA ARG A 688 -36.25 45.57 -13.09
C ARG A 688 -37.50 44.69 -12.97
N LEU A 689 -38.71 45.29 -12.93
CA LEU A 689 -39.98 44.56 -12.96
C LEU A 689 -40.25 43.99 -14.37
N ILE A 690 -40.61 42.70 -14.44
CA ILE A 690 -41.02 42.06 -15.71
C ILE A 690 -42.54 42.21 -15.82
N GLU A 691 -43.03 42.96 -16.81
CA GLU A 691 -44.44 43.21 -17.01
C GLU A 691 -45.19 42.03 -17.69
N ALA A 692 -46.53 42.01 -17.64
CA ALA A 692 -47.36 40.89 -18.06
C ALA A 692 -47.18 40.48 -19.56
N ASP A 693 -46.85 41.44 -20.44
CA ASP A 693 -46.64 41.21 -21.87
C ASP A 693 -45.29 40.51 -22.16
N GLU A 694 -44.29 40.68 -21.27
CA GLU A 694 -43.03 39.92 -21.34
C GLU A 694 -43.19 38.52 -20.77
N ARG A 695 -44.24 38.22 -19.96
CA ARG A 695 -44.57 36.88 -19.45
C ARG A 695 -44.97 35.90 -20.56
N ALA A 696 -45.62 36.39 -21.64
CA ALA A 696 -46.04 35.53 -22.72
C ALA A 696 -44.91 35.10 -23.69
N ALA A 697 -43.81 35.81 -23.72
CA ALA A 697 -42.64 35.50 -24.54
C ALA A 697 -41.63 34.54 -23.84
N GLY A 698 -41.71 34.37 -22.50
CA GLY A 698 -40.75 33.57 -21.70
C GLY A 698 -41.16 32.14 -21.38
N VAL A 699 -42.41 31.74 -21.63
CA VAL A 699 -42.90 30.40 -21.29
C VAL A 699 -43.03 29.51 -22.54
N LYS A 700 -41.94 29.33 -23.27
CA LYS A 700 -41.70 28.05 -23.94
C LYS A 700 -40.88 27.19 -23.00
N LYS A 701 -41.47 26.08 -22.55
CA LYS A 701 -40.76 25.01 -21.83
C LYS A 701 -39.48 24.68 -22.59
N ALA A 702 -38.39 25.25 -22.16
CA ALA A 702 -37.07 24.80 -22.56
C ALA A 702 -36.88 23.45 -21.88
N ALA A 703 -36.95 22.38 -22.65
CA ALA A 703 -36.26 21.15 -22.28
C ALA A 703 -34.81 21.50 -21.87
N PRO A 704 -34.21 20.82 -20.91
CA PRO A 704 -32.89 21.18 -20.44
C PRO A 704 -31.88 21.12 -21.59
N LYS A 705 -31.58 22.26 -22.19
CA LYS A 705 -30.40 22.34 -23.04
C LYS A 705 -29.21 22.21 -22.14
N THR A 706 -28.64 21.02 -22.15
CA THR A 706 -27.27 20.78 -21.75
C THR A 706 -26.41 21.93 -22.21
N MET A 707 -25.84 22.67 -21.25
CA MET A 707 -24.84 23.70 -21.54
C MET A 707 -23.72 23.03 -22.34
N ALA A 708 -23.59 23.45 -23.60
CA ALA A 708 -22.45 23.09 -24.41
C ALA A 708 -21.19 23.71 -23.73
N ALA A 709 -20.46 22.92 -22.98
CA ALA A 709 -19.10 23.26 -22.63
C ALA A 709 -18.28 23.52 -23.91
N PRO A 710 -17.31 24.41 -23.89
CA PRO A 710 -16.59 24.79 -25.08
C PRO A 710 -15.89 23.57 -25.68
N ARG A 711 -16.38 23.10 -26.80
CA ARG A 711 -15.99 21.88 -27.53
C ARG A 711 -14.49 21.81 -27.90
N ARG A 712 -13.73 22.86 -27.70
CA ARG A 712 -12.27 22.86 -27.99
C ARG A 712 -11.40 22.35 -26.84
N GLU A 713 -11.79 22.57 -25.59
CA GLU A 713 -11.01 22.11 -24.41
C GLU A 713 -11.21 20.62 -24.11
N LEU A 714 -12.39 20.05 -24.40
CA LEU A 714 -12.64 18.61 -24.27
C LEU A 714 -11.88 17.75 -25.30
N ARG A 715 -11.54 18.31 -26.46
CA ARG A 715 -10.70 17.61 -27.45
C ARG A 715 -9.24 17.48 -27.01
N ALA A 716 -8.74 18.36 -26.17
CA ALA A 716 -7.36 18.33 -25.67
C ALA A 716 -7.19 17.38 -24.49
N ALA A 717 -8.27 17.00 -23.80
CA ALA A 717 -8.23 16.11 -22.62
C ALA A 717 -8.51 14.64 -22.93
N ALA A 718 -9.01 14.28 -24.11
CA ALA A 718 -9.27 12.89 -24.47
C ALA A 718 -7.99 12.26 -24.99
N GLN A 719 -7.47 11.27 -24.27
CA GLN A 719 -6.31 10.48 -24.68
C GLN A 719 -6.70 9.57 -25.85
N ARG A 720 -5.79 9.36 -26.80
CA ARG A 720 -5.99 8.44 -27.93
C ARG A 720 -5.68 6.99 -27.59
N GLU A 721 -4.99 6.77 -26.49
CA GLU A 721 -4.53 5.46 -26.06
C GLU A 721 -4.89 5.22 -24.61
N LEU A 722 -5.30 3.99 -24.31
CA LEU A 722 -5.60 3.49 -22.97
C LEU A 722 -4.75 2.25 -22.70
N ASP A 723 -3.95 2.28 -21.64
CA ASP A 723 -3.15 1.13 -21.20
C ASP A 723 -3.83 0.49 -19.97
N ILE A 724 -4.23 -0.78 -20.12
CA ILE A 724 -4.89 -1.58 -19.08
C ILE A 724 -4.06 -2.80 -18.67
N ARG A 725 -2.78 -2.83 -19.00
CA ARG A 725 -1.91 -3.94 -18.62
C ARG A 725 -1.77 -4.03 -17.11
N GLY A 726 -1.91 -5.24 -16.56
CA GLY A 726 -1.82 -5.49 -15.12
C GLY A 726 -3.08 -5.23 -14.32
N MET A 727 -4.18 -4.76 -14.95
CA MET A 727 -5.48 -4.59 -14.27
C MET A 727 -6.23 -5.93 -14.17
N GLU A 728 -7.09 -6.05 -13.17
CA GLU A 728 -8.06 -7.14 -13.09
C GLU A 728 -9.19 -6.96 -14.10
N THR A 729 -9.79 -8.07 -14.55
CA THR A 729 -10.80 -8.07 -15.63
C THR A 729 -12.00 -7.16 -15.33
N LEU A 730 -12.49 -7.16 -14.09
CA LEU A 730 -13.63 -6.33 -13.66
C LEU A 730 -13.27 -4.83 -13.59
N GLU A 731 -12.08 -4.51 -13.18
CA GLU A 731 -11.57 -3.13 -13.13
C GLU A 731 -11.38 -2.58 -14.55
N ALA A 732 -10.79 -3.38 -15.43
CA ALA A 732 -10.57 -3.03 -16.83
C ALA A 732 -11.89 -2.75 -17.58
N GLU A 733 -12.98 -3.44 -17.24
CA GLU A 733 -14.31 -3.19 -17.83
C GLU A 733 -14.78 -1.75 -17.58
N SER A 734 -14.75 -1.29 -16.33
CA SER A 734 -15.17 0.06 -15.96
C SER A 734 -14.30 1.16 -16.61
N VAL A 735 -12.99 0.94 -16.66
CA VAL A 735 -12.04 1.89 -17.24
C VAL A 735 -12.22 2.01 -18.76
N VAL A 736 -12.43 0.88 -19.46
CA VAL A 736 -12.66 0.86 -20.91
C VAL A 736 -13.97 1.53 -21.28
N GLU A 737 -15.06 1.31 -20.54
CA GLU A 737 -16.35 1.99 -20.81
C GLU A 737 -16.25 3.51 -20.62
N THR A 738 -15.56 3.95 -19.58
CA THR A 738 -15.30 5.38 -19.32
C THR A 738 -14.46 6.00 -20.45
N PHE A 739 -13.43 5.32 -20.89
CA PHE A 739 -12.56 5.76 -21.99
C PHE A 739 -13.32 5.85 -23.32
N LEU A 740 -14.15 4.86 -23.68
CA LEU A 740 -14.99 4.90 -24.88
C LEU A 740 -15.98 6.05 -24.83
N SER A 741 -16.58 6.33 -23.67
CA SER A 741 -17.48 7.46 -23.48
C SER A 741 -16.74 8.79 -23.67
N ALA A 742 -15.52 8.96 -23.17
CA ALA A 742 -14.69 10.13 -23.38
C ALA A 742 -14.27 10.27 -24.86
N ALA A 743 -13.99 9.16 -25.55
CA ALA A 743 -13.65 9.14 -26.97
C ALA A 743 -14.83 9.61 -27.85
N VAL A 744 -16.07 9.20 -27.53
CA VAL A 744 -17.29 9.67 -28.18
C VAL A 744 -17.48 11.16 -27.97
N MET A 745 -17.33 11.64 -26.73
CA MET A 745 -17.45 13.08 -26.41
C MET A 745 -16.35 13.90 -27.09
N GLY A 746 -15.14 13.34 -27.19
CA GLY A 746 -14.03 13.94 -27.91
C GLY A 746 -14.13 13.85 -29.45
N ARG A 747 -15.16 13.17 -30.01
CA ARG A 747 -15.33 12.88 -31.45
C ARG A 747 -14.10 12.26 -32.09
N MET A 748 -13.51 11.29 -31.40
CA MET A 748 -12.37 10.57 -31.94
C MET A 748 -12.83 9.52 -32.96
N GLU A 749 -12.17 9.47 -34.10
CA GLU A 749 -12.48 8.47 -35.14
C GLU A 749 -11.87 7.10 -34.79
N THR A 750 -10.68 7.12 -34.16
CA THR A 750 -9.96 5.91 -33.82
C THR A 750 -9.26 6.05 -32.45
N VAL A 751 -9.33 5.00 -31.63
CA VAL A 751 -8.65 4.91 -30.33
C VAL A 751 -7.99 3.54 -30.16
N THR A 752 -6.97 3.49 -29.33
CA THR A 752 -6.12 2.32 -29.09
C THR A 752 -6.25 1.85 -27.66
N ILE A 753 -6.45 0.52 -27.44
CA ILE A 753 -6.51 -0.10 -26.11
C ILE A 753 -5.38 -1.13 -26.01
N ILE A 754 -4.45 -0.94 -25.06
CA ILE A 754 -3.29 -1.77 -24.82
C ILE A 754 -3.59 -2.72 -23.64
N HIS A 755 -3.79 -4.02 -23.93
CA HIS A 755 -4.11 -5.06 -22.96
C HIS A 755 -2.99 -6.09 -22.74
N GLY A 756 -1.92 -6.00 -23.53
CA GLY A 756 -0.76 -6.89 -23.42
C GLY A 756 -0.94 -8.25 -24.08
N LYS A 757 0.18 -9.01 -24.18
CA LYS A 757 0.26 -10.33 -24.82
C LYS A 757 0.09 -11.51 -23.82
N GLY A 758 -0.38 -11.30 -22.58
CA GLY A 758 -0.52 -12.31 -21.52
C GLY A 758 -1.51 -13.45 -21.86
N THR A 759 -2.19 -13.99 -20.85
CA THR A 759 -3.14 -15.14 -20.97
C THR A 759 -4.33 -14.89 -21.90
N GLY A 760 -4.54 -13.65 -22.34
CA GLY A 760 -5.65 -13.24 -23.21
C GLY A 760 -6.97 -12.95 -22.49
N ALA A 761 -7.01 -13.01 -21.16
CA ALA A 761 -8.22 -12.70 -20.38
C ALA A 761 -8.68 -11.24 -20.58
N LEU A 762 -7.78 -10.27 -20.46
CA LEU A 762 -8.07 -8.84 -20.70
C LEU A 762 -8.49 -8.56 -22.14
N ARG A 763 -7.82 -9.19 -23.12
CA ARG A 763 -8.21 -9.08 -24.54
C ARG A 763 -9.64 -9.57 -24.76
N LYS A 764 -10.01 -10.73 -24.17
CA LYS A 764 -11.35 -11.27 -24.29
C LYS A 764 -12.39 -10.32 -23.69
N ALA A 765 -12.15 -9.81 -22.48
CA ALA A 765 -13.02 -8.84 -21.81
C ALA A 765 -13.19 -7.56 -22.63
N VAL A 766 -12.11 -6.97 -23.13
CA VAL A 766 -12.16 -5.78 -24.02
C VAL A 766 -12.99 -6.06 -25.26
N HIS A 767 -12.79 -7.18 -25.95
CA HIS A 767 -13.55 -7.52 -27.15
C HIS A 767 -15.03 -7.73 -26.85
N ASP A 768 -15.40 -8.28 -25.70
CA ASP A 768 -16.80 -8.47 -25.29
C ASP A 768 -17.49 -7.14 -24.98
N ILE A 769 -16.77 -6.18 -24.36
CA ILE A 769 -17.25 -4.81 -24.15
C ILE A 769 -17.46 -4.10 -25.49
N LEU A 770 -16.47 -4.16 -26.39
CA LEU A 770 -16.51 -3.49 -27.68
C LEU A 770 -17.66 -4.00 -28.57
N ARG A 771 -18.01 -5.30 -28.50
CA ARG A 771 -19.16 -5.88 -29.21
C ARG A 771 -20.49 -5.36 -28.68
N ARG A 772 -20.58 -5.04 -27.37
CA ARG A 772 -21.82 -4.57 -26.73
C ARG A 772 -21.99 -3.05 -26.87
N ASN A 773 -20.92 -2.30 -27.13
CA ASN A 773 -20.96 -0.85 -27.14
C ASN A 773 -21.47 -0.30 -28.48
N LYS A 774 -22.61 0.39 -28.44
CA LYS A 774 -23.29 0.97 -29.61
C LYS A 774 -22.49 2.05 -30.35
N SER A 775 -21.51 2.66 -29.70
CA SER A 775 -20.68 3.75 -30.26
C SER A 775 -19.47 3.24 -31.03
N VAL A 776 -19.17 1.95 -30.97
CA VAL A 776 -18.09 1.31 -31.71
C VAL A 776 -18.61 0.88 -33.09
N LYS A 777 -17.85 1.25 -34.14
CA LYS A 777 -18.13 0.86 -35.51
C LYS A 777 -17.48 -0.48 -35.84
N THR A 778 -16.19 -0.58 -35.63
CA THR A 778 -15.38 -1.81 -35.83
C THR A 778 -14.18 -1.80 -34.88
N PHE A 779 -13.62 -2.98 -34.62
CA PHE A 779 -12.34 -3.10 -33.92
C PHE A 779 -11.54 -4.24 -34.51
N ARG A 780 -10.20 -4.10 -34.41
CA ARG A 780 -9.24 -5.11 -34.87
C ARG A 780 -8.04 -5.18 -33.93
N LEU A 781 -7.30 -6.26 -34.00
CA LEU A 781 -5.98 -6.34 -33.36
C LEU A 781 -4.97 -5.46 -34.10
N GLY A 782 -3.93 -5.01 -33.41
CA GLY A 782 -2.83 -4.26 -33.99
C GLY A 782 -2.08 -5.08 -35.05
N MET A 783 -1.54 -4.41 -36.06
CA MET A 783 -0.63 -4.98 -37.04
C MET A 783 0.84 -4.88 -36.60
N TYR A 784 1.77 -5.38 -37.42
CA TYR A 784 3.20 -5.23 -37.16
C TYR A 784 3.57 -3.74 -37.03
N GLY A 785 4.19 -3.37 -35.91
CA GLY A 785 4.47 -1.96 -35.54
C GLY A 785 3.37 -1.26 -34.72
N GLU A 786 2.16 -1.79 -34.61
CA GLU A 786 1.04 -1.25 -33.79
C GLU A 786 0.86 -1.99 -32.43
N GLY A 787 1.75 -2.92 -32.07
CA GLY A 787 1.69 -3.73 -30.85
C GLY A 787 1.07 -5.13 -31.04
N GLU A 788 0.70 -5.51 -32.25
CA GLU A 788 0.23 -6.85 -32.65
C GLU A 788 -0.94 -7.38 -31.75
N ASN A 789 -0.80 -8.63 -31.25
CA ASN A 789 -1.81 -9.30 -30.42
C ASN A 789 -1.98 -8.69 -29.00
N GLY A 790 -1.15 -7.71 -28.63
CA GLY A 790 -1.23 -7.03 -27.33
C GLY A 790 -2.07 -5.75 -27.33
N VAL A 791 -2.59 -5.34 -28.50
CA VAL A 791 -3.31 -4.08 -28.70
C VAL A 791 -4.58 -4.30 -29.50
N THR A 792 -5.63 -3.57 -29.17
CA THR A 792 -6.88 -3.51 -29.95
C THR A 792 -7.13 -2.08 -30.42
N ILE A 793 -7.23 -1.89 -31.73
CA ILE A 793 -7.57 -0.62 -32.36
C ILE A 793 -9.08 -0.57 -32.60
N VAL A 794 -9.72 0.47 -32.10
CA VAL A 794 -11.18 0.64 -32.11
C VAL A 794 -11.54 1.84 -33.00
N THR A 795 -12.39 1.60 -33.99
CA THR A 795 -12.98 2.67 -34.82
C THR A 795 -14.34 3.04 -34.25
N MET A 796 -14.55 4.30 -33.95
CA MET A 796 -15.80 4.84 -33.39
C MET A 796 -16.77 5.18 -34.53
N LYS A 797 -18.09 5.26 -34.20
CA LYS A 797 -19.13 5.64 -35.19
C LYS A 797 -19.17 7.13 -35.42
#